data_ada013166500a3a34bed95e3e234225b
#
_entry.id   ada013166500a3a34bed95e3e234225b
#
_cell.length_a   1.000
_cell.length_b   1.000
_cell.length_c   1.000
_cell.angle_alpha   90.00
_cell.angle_beta   90.00
_cell.angle_gamma   90.00
#
_symmetry.space_group_name_H-M   'P 1'
#
loop_
_entity.id
_entity.type
_entity.pdbx_description
1 polymer ?
#
loop_
_entity_poly.entity_id
_entity_poly.type
_entity_poly.pdbx_seq_one_letter_code
_entity_poly.pdbx_strand_id
1 'polypeptide(L)'
;MTEAVPHASSPAWHTLPVDGVLSHLSSSDHGLAEVEVEGRLDLYGPNQLEAAVRISPWAILFEQFKDVLIIILLIATAISAFLGHGVEAIAIAVIVLFAVLLGFIQEYRAERAIEALRQMAAPTATVIRDGQEIEIPTRELVPGDLILLHAGDKVAADARLVESINLQVDEAALTGESVPVHKNTEPLADEDLALGDRANMVFGGTIATYGRGRAVVVGTGMNTQFGRIARMLQSVESGKTPLQQNLDRVGRILALAALVVVAAIVAMGMLRGQPLLEMFIFGIALAVAVVPEALPAVVTISLAIGVQRMVKRNALVRRLPAVETLGSTSVICSDKTGTLTKDEMTVRRLYTQQRTLSVSGSGYAPEGELSLDGRAVEPSPQETLLLQAAALVSDAHLVRDDTDGAWHIKGDPTEGAMIVAAAKVGSQKDDLDLRFPRIGEIPFTSEAKRMTTLHSSANGDVAYAKGAPETILGSCSLQMTRQGEVALGDADRDAILKSVQQMAGEALRVLAVARKADATLEDAEHGMTFLGLLGMIDPPRPEARSAVEQCEQAGIRVVMITGDHPLTAEAVARELGLFKVGRAVTGAELEDMSDEELERNVETIEVYSRVSPADKLRVVTALQARGHLAAMTGDGVNDAPALKKADIGIAMGITGTDVSREAAAMTLLDDNFASIVAAVEEGRGIFENIKKYLMYLLSSNIGEIGLMAGATIAGLPLPLTAVQILYVNLATDGLPALALAVDPPEDDLMQRPPRIVRTGVFTRPVLVLMIIGGLWSTAVNLGLFTWALRSGRGVAEAMTMTFVSLVLIQFFKAYNFRSDRRSVLHRPFANKWLNIAISWELGLLLFIVLFPPLHEPFGTYALSRDDWLIAVGASLTISPVLELAKWCERRGWFGKLS
;
A
#
# COMPACT_ATOMS: atom_id res chain seq x y z
N MET A 1 13.50 2.47 -39.75
CA MET A 1 12.78 1.68 -40.79
C MET A 1 13.13 0.24 -40.50
N THR A 2 12.39 -0.42 -39.65
CA THR A 2 12.46 -1.87 -39.42
C THR A 2 11.34 -2.46 -40.26
N GLU A 3 11.69 -3.31 -41.22
CA GLU A 3 10.75 -4.02 -42.09
C GLU A 3 9.77 -4.84 -41.23
N ALA A 4 8.49 -4.61 -41.44
CA ALA A 4 7.41 -5.41 -40.89
C ALA A 4 7.51 -6.83 -41.47
N VAL A 5 7.74 -7.81 -40.59
CA VAL A 5 7.62 -9.23 -40.95
C VAL A 5 6.17 -9.46 -41.39
N PRO A 6 5.93 -10.11 -42.55
CA PRO A 6 4.59 -10.34 -43.04
C PRO A 6 3.81 -11.24 -42.06
N HIS A 7 2.68 -10.77 -41.55
CA HIS A 7 1.74 -11.54 -40.75
C HIS A 7 1.20 -12.71 -41.59
N ALA A 8 1.78 -13.90 -41.44
CA ALA A 8 1.08 -15.13 -41.76
C ALA A 8 -0.20 -15.13 -40.87
N SER A 9 -1.35 -15.37 -41.49
CA SER A 9 -2.60 -15.52 -40.78
C SER A 9 -2.45 -16.54 -39.66
N SER A 10 -2.56 -16.09 -38.40
CA SER A 10 -2.48 -16.98 -37.24
C SER A 10 -3.53 -18.08 -37.42
N PRO A 11 -3.17 -19.37 -37.21
CA PRO A 11 -4.13 -20.46 -37.35
C PRO A 11 -5.32 -20.26 -36.40
N ALA A 12 -6.47 -20.79 -36.75
CA ALA A 12 -7.63 -20.80 -35.87
C ALA A 12 -7.41 -21.83 -34.74
N TRP A 13 -6.67 -21.41 -33.68
CA TRP A 13 -6.21 -22.29 -32.61
C TRP A 13 -7.30 -23.15 -31.95
N HIS A 14 -8.54 -22.65 -31.90
CA HIS A 14 -9.69 -23.35 -31.35
C HIS A 14 -10.17 -24.53 -32.21
N THR A 15 -9.78 -24.60 -33.49
CA THR A 15 -10.16 -25.72 -34.35
C THR A 15 -9.15 -26.86 -34.31
N LEU A 16 -7.94 -26.60 -33.79
CA LEU A 16 -6.89 -27.60 -33.76
C LEU A 16 -6.99 -28.53 -32.53
N PRO A 17 -6.69 -29.84 -32.70
CA PRO A 17 -6.52 -30.72 -31.54
C PRO A 17 -5.30 -30.31 -30.73
N VAL A 18 -5.27 -30.67 -29.44
CA VAL A 18 -4.21 -30.28 -28.47
C VAL A 18 -2.82 -30.59 -29.00
N ASP A 19 -2.59 -31.82 -29.50
CA ASP A 19 -1.30 -32.25 -30.07
C ASP A 19 -0.88 -31.42 -31.27
N GLY A 20 -1.85 -30.99 -32.08
CA GLY A 20 -1.62 -30.12 -33.22
C GLY A 20 -1.15 -28.72 -32.81
N VAL A 21 -1.74 -28.17 -31.75
CA VAL A 21 -1.33 -26.87 -31.23
C VAL A 21 0.08 -26.93 -30.62
N LEU A 22 0.33 -27.94 -29.75
CA LEU A 22 1.68 -28.15 -29.17
C LEU A 22 2.75 -28.31 -30.25
N SER A 23 2.46 -29.10 -31.29
CA SER A 23 3.39 -29.29 -32.42
C SER A 23 3.65 -28.02 -33.21
N HIS A 24 2.60 -27.19 -33.47
CA HIS A 24 2.73 -25.89 -34.15
C HIS A 24 3.58 -24.89 -33.38
N LEU A 25 3.46 -24.91 -32.07
CA LEU A 25 4.19 -24.03 -31.16
C LEU A 25 5.54 -24.61 -30.72
N SER A 26 5.92 -25.81 -31.23
CA SER A 26 7.11 -26.52 -30.77
C SER A 26 7.21 -26.58 -29.25
N SER A 27 6.08 -26.90 -28.60
CA SER A 27 5.97 -27.05 -27.15
C SER A 27 5.64 -28.49 -26.76
N SER A 28 5.73 -28.82 -25.50
CA SER A 28 5.44 -30.14 -24.94
C SER A 28 4.72 -30.08 -23.59
N ASP A 29 4.28 -31.24 -23.09
CA ASP A 29 3.68 -31.34 -21.74
C ASP A 29 4.67 -30.99 -20.60
N HIS A 30 5.98 -30.93 -20.90
CA HIS A 30 7.01 -30.46 -19.96
C HIS A 30 7.32 -28.97 -20.11
N GLY A 31 6.58 -28.25 -20.97
CA GLY A 31 6.79 -26.83 -21.28
C GLY A 31 7.97 -26.59 -22.22
N LEU A 32 8.42 -25.35 -22.28
CA LEU A 32 9.58 -24.92 -23.09
C LEU A 32 10.86 -25.02 -22.26
N ALA A 33 12.00 -25.22 -22.97
CA ALA A 33 13.31 -25.09 -22.35
C ALA A 33 13.71 -23.61 -22.22
N GLU A 34 14.46 -23.25 -21.17
CA GLU A 34 14.80 -21.86 -20.86
C GLU A 34 15.55 -21.16 -22.00
N VAL A 35 16.45 -21.88 -22.67
CA VAL A 35 17.18 -21.37 -23.87
C VAL A 35 16.23 -20.99 -25.01
N GLU A 36 15.14 -21.73 -25.18
CA GLU A 36 14.16 -21.47 -26.22
C GLU A 36 13.27 -20.26 -25.86
N VAL A 37 12.98 -20.06 -24.57
CA VAL A 37 12.25 -18.90 -24.06
C VAL A 37 12.99 -17.60 -24.39
N GLU A 38 14.30 -17.52 -24.14
CA GLU A 38 15.09 -16.33 -24.47
C GLU A 38 15.00 -15.99 -25.97
N GLY A 39 15.14 -16.99 -26.86
CA GLY A 39 15.02 -16.78 -28.30
C GLY A 39 13.62 -16.31 -28.72
N ARG A 40 12.56 -16.82 -28.06
CA ARG A 40 11.17 -16.39 -28.31
C ARG A 40 10.87 -15.00 -27.75
N LEU A 41 11.44 -14.65 -26.60
CA LEU A 41 11.30 -13.32 -26.03
C LEU A 41 11.94 -12.25 -26.93
N ASP A 42 13.07 -12.55 -27.54
CA ASP A 42 13.71 -11.67 -28.54
C ASP A 42 12.88 -11.55 -29.82
N LEU A 43 12.20 -12.63 -30.26
CA LEU A 43 11.40 -12.67 -31.48
C LEU A 43 10.03 -12.00 -31.32
N TYR A 44 9.27 -12.33 -30.25
CA TYR A 44 7.90 -11.87 -30.02
C TYR A 44 7.82 -10.62 -29.15
N GLY A 45 8.90 -10.28 -28.44
CA GLY A 45 8.93 -9.21 -27.45
C GLY A 45 8.21 -9.59 -26.13
N PRO A 46 8.29 -8.73 -25.13
CA PRO A 46 7.66 -8.97 -23.84
C PRO A 46 6.13 -8.95 -23.94
N ASN A 47 5.46 -9.80 -23.14
CA ASN A 47 4.00 -9.82 -23.02
C ASN A 47 3.49 -8.59 -22.28
N GLN A 48 3.47 -7.46 -22.96
CA GLN A 48 3.00 -6.17 -22.46
C GLN A 48 2.13 -5.50 -23.53
N LEU A 49 1.09 -4.85 -23.07
CA LEU A 49 0.41 -3.87 -23.93
C LEU A 49 1.38 -2.69 -24.10
N GLU A 50 1.52 -2.16 -25.32
CA GLU A 50 2.36 -0.97 -25.54
C GLU A 50 1.90 0.12 -24.57
N ALA A 51 2.71 0.36 -23.53
CA ALA A 51 2.51 1.48 -22.63
C ALA A 51 2.64 2.78 -23.44
N ALA A 52 1.86 3.79 -23.08
CA ALA A 52 2.04 5.13 -23.61
C ALA A 52 3.53 5.49 -23.62
N VAL A 53 3.98 6.02 -24.76
CA VAL A 53 5.37 6.31 -25.14
C VAL A 53 6.26 6.58 -23.91
N ARG A 54 7.36 5.83 -23.76
CA ARG A 54 8.40 6.14 -22.77
C ARG A 54 8.79 7.60 -22.94
N ILE A 55 8.51 8.42 -21.97
CA ILE A 55 8.84 9.84 -22.01
C ILE A 55 10.37 9.95 -22.03
N SER A 56 10.90 10.38 -23.15
CA SER A 56 12.33 10.59 -23.31
C SER A 56 12.81 11.67 -22.34
N PRO A 57 13.98 11.51 -21.66
CA PRO A 57 14.55 12.58 -20.84
C PRO A 57 14.63 13.93 -21.57
N TRP A 58 14.90 13.89 -22.86
CA TRP A 58 14.92 15.07 -23.71
C TRP A 58 13.53 15.67 -23.89
N ALA A 59 12.48 14.89 -23.95
CA ALA A 59 11.11 15.39 -24.03
C ALA A 59 10.75 16.16 -22.75
N ILE A 60 11.09 15.60 -21.57
CA ILE A 60 10.89 16.26 -20.27
C ILE A 60 11.64 17.61 -20.24
N LEU A 61 12.91 17.62 -20.69
CA LEU A 61 13.71 18.85 -20.73
C LEU A 61 13.10 19.91 -21.66
N PHE A 62 12.66 19.51 -22.86
CA PHE A 62 12.05 20.44 -23.80
C PHE A 62 10.65 20.90 -23.37
N GLU A 63 9.94 20.10 -22.61
CA GLU A 63 8.65 20.46 -22.03
C GLU A 63 8.78 21.61 -21.02
N GLN A 64 9.89 21.68 -20.26
CA GLN A 64 10.16 22.80 -19.37
C GLN A 64 10.16 24.14 -20.09
N PHE A 65 10.64 24.18 -21.34
CA PHE A 65 10.64 25.42 -22.14
C PHE A 65 9.27 25.81 -22.66
N LYS A 66 8.26 24.96 -22.59
CA LYS A 66 6.86 25.28 -22.95
C LYS A 66 6.08 25.89 -21.79
N ASP A 67 6.65 25.89 -20.60
CA ASP A 67 6.04 26.54 -19.44
C ASP A 67 5.84 28.03 -19.75
N VAL A 68 4.63 28.52 -19.52
CA VAL A 68 4.23 29.91 -19.84
C VAL A 68 5.16 30.91 -19.16
N LEU A 69 5.61 30.60 -17.97
CA LEU A 69 6.47 31.47 -17.19
C LEU A 69 7.89 31.52 -17.74
N ILE A 70 8.46 30.39 -18.12
CA ILE A 70 9.77 30.29 -18.77
C ILE A 70 9.72 31.06 -20.09
N ILE A 71 8.63 30.96 -20.87
CA ILE A 71 8.44 31.71 -22.10
C ILE A 71 8.42 33.24 -21.83
N ILE A 72 7.69 33.68 -20.80
CA ILE A 72 7.63 35.07 -20.40
C ILE A 72 9.01 35.57 -19.97
N LEU A 73 9.76 34.81 -19.20
CA LEU A 73 11.12 35.16 -18.77
C LEU A 73 12.10 35.20 -19.94
N LEU A 74 11.99 34.29 -20.90
CA LEU A 74 12.78 34.35 -22.14
C LEU A 74 12.47 35.60 -22.96
N ILE A 75 11.19 35.99 -23.05
CA ILE A 75 10.79 37.24 -23.70
C ILE A 75 11.36 38.43 -22.95
N ALA A 76 11.27 38.45 -21.61
CA ALA A 76 11.84 39.54 -20.81
C ALA A 76 13.37 39.61 -20.97
N THR A 77 14.07 38.49 -21.03
CA THR A 77 15.50 38.39 -21.32
C THR A 77 15.84 39.01 -22.68
N ALA A 78 15.09 38.65 -23.72
CA ALA A 78 15.29 39.18 -25.06
C ALA A 78 15.06 40.69 -25.13
N ILE A 79 14.00 41.21 -24.50
CA ILE A 79 13.69 42.62 -24.42
C ILE A 79 14.80 43.38 -23.66
N SER A 80 15.25 42.87 -22.51
CA SER A 80 16.32 43.46 -21.71
C SER A 80 17.64 43.55 -22.51
N ALA A 81 17.98 42.48 -23.22
CA ALA A 81 19.17 42.42 -24.07
C ALA A 81 19.08 43.46 -25.24
N PHE A 82 17.90 43.54 -25.88
CA PHE A 82 17.68 44.46 -27.00
C PHE A 82 17.77 45.93 -26.60
N LEU A 83 17.42 46.26 -25.37
CA LEU A 83 17.45 47.62 -24.80
C LEU A 83 18.83 48.02 -24.25
N GLY A 84 19.81 47.14 -24.35
CA GLY A 84 21.17 47.43 -23.91
C GLY A 84 21.47 47.09 -22.43
N HIS A 85 20.51 46.48 -21.72
CA HIS A 85 20.66 45.98 -20.35
C HIS A 85 21.26 44.55 -20.35
N GLY A 86 22.46 44.39 -20.92
CA GLY A 86 23.08 43.06 -21.15
C GLY A 86 23.37 42.29 -19.90
N VAL A 87 23.71 42.99 -18.80
CA VAL A 87 24.05 42.32 -17.53
C VAL A 87 22.82 41.72 -16.87
N GLU A 88 21.70 42.46 -16.84
CA GLU A 88 20.43 41.92 -16.31
C GLU A 88 19.89 40.81 -17.22
N ALA A 89 20.02 40.92 -18.54
CA ALA A 89 19.61 39.87 -19.46
C ALA A 89 20.39 38.58 -19.22
N ILE A 90 21.71 38.63 -18.99
CA ILE A 90 22.53 37.47 -18.64
C ILE A 90 22.11 36.90 -17.30
N ALA A 91 21.87 37.75 -16.30
CA ALA A 91 21.44 37.30 -14.97
C ALA A 91 20.09 36.55 -15.05
N ILE A 92 19.09 37.08 -15.76
CA ILE A 92 17.79 36.45 -15.99
C ILE A 92 17.97 35.15 -16.76
N ALA A 93 18.80 35.09 -17.80
CA ALA A 93 19.05 33.89 -18.58
C ALA A 93 19.67 32.75 -17.72
N VAL A 94 20.62 33.07 -16.85
CA VAL A 94 21.23 32.11 -15.91
C VAL A 94 20.20 31.57 -14.93
N ILE A 95 19.31 32.43 -14.42
CA ILE A 95 18.22 32.03 -13.52
C ILE A 95 17.23 31.11 -14.25
N VAL A 96 16.85 31.47 -15.48
CA VAL A 96 15.98 30.62 -16.32
C VAL A 96 16.60 29.24 -16.57
N LEU A 97 17.90 29.22 -16.91
CA LEU A 97 18.60 27.95 -17.11
C LEU A 97 18.60 27.10 -15.86
N PHE A 98 18.81 27.71 -14.70
CA PHE A 98 18.77 27.02 -13.40
C PHE A 98 17.36 26.50 -13.10
N ALA A 99 16.32 27.28 -13.33
CA ALA A 99 14.92 26.88 -13.16
C ALA A 99 14.57 25.68 -14.04
N VAL A 100 14.91 25.75 -15.34
CA VAL A 100 14.69 24.65 -16.30
C VAL A 100 15.43 23.39 -15.86
N LEU A 101 16.69 23.51 -15.41
CA LEU A 101 17.46 22.36 -14.93
C LEU A 101 16.87 21.75 -13.65
N LEU A 102 16.45 22.59 -12.70
CA LEU A 102 15.83 22.15 -11.46
C LEU A 102 14.47 21.48 -11.75
N GLY A 103 13.62 22.09 -12.58
CA GLY A 103 12.35 21.51 -13.03
C GLY A 103 12.54 20.17 -13.72
N PHE A 104 13.51 20.07 -14.64
CA PHE A 104 13.87 18.81 -15.28
C PHE A 104 14.29 17.74 -14.29
N ILE A 105 15.19 18.06 -13.34
CA ILE A 105 15.66 17.09 -12.32
C ILE A 105 14.48 16.61 -11.46
N GLN A 106 13.60 17.50 -11.07
CA GLN A 106 12.43 17.19 -10.25
C GLN A 106 11.46 16.25 -10.99
N GLU A 107 11.09 16.60 -12.23
CA GLU A 107 10.15 15.82 -13.03
C GLU A 107 10.73 14.47 -13.45
N TYR A 108 11.99 14.44 -13.87
CA TYR A 108 12.69 13.20 -14.20
C TYR A 108 12.79 12.24 -13.01
N ARG A 109 13.05 12.75 -11.80
CA ARG A 109 13.06 11.92 -10.59
C ARG A 109 11.66 11.43 -10.22
N ALA A 110 10.65 12.27 -10.36
CA ALA A 110 9.26 11.88 -10.11
C ALA A 110 8.82 10.76 -11.07
N GLU A 111 9.10 10.91 -12.37
CA GLU A 111 8.75 9.91 -13.38
C GLU A 111 9.48 8.59 -13.17
N ARG A 112 10.78 8.63 -12.85
CA ARG A 112 11.53 7.41 -12.51
C ARG A 112 11.00 6.72 -11.25
N ALA A 113 10.57 7.48 -10.26
CA ALA A 113 9.99 6.89 -9.06
C ALA A 113 8.66 6.19 -9.37
N ILE A 114 7.82 6.79 -10.22
CA ILE A 114 6.56 6.19 -10.67
C ILE A 114 6.82 4.92 -11.49
N GLU A 115 7.80 4.95 -12.40
CA GLU A 115 8.15 3.79 -13.22
C GLU A 115 8.68 2.62 -12.38
N ALA A 116 9.54 2.89 -11.39
CA ALA A 116 10.01 1.87 -10.45
C ALA A 116 8.85 1.22 -9.68
N LEU A 117 7.82 2.01 -9.29
CA LEU A 117 6.63 1.49 -8.63
C LEU A 117 5.80 0.59 -9.54
N ARG A 118 5.63 0.96 -10.81
CA ARG A 118 4.92 0.14 -11.80
C ARG A 118 5.58 -1.22 -11.98
N GLN A 119 6.92 -1.26 -11.99
CA GLN A 119 7.67 -2.51 -12.13
C GLN A 119 7.54 -3.42 -10.90
N MET A 120 7.42 -2.87 -9.70
CA MET A 120 7.22 -3.64 -8.47
C MET A 120 5.81 -4.24 -8.33
N ALA A 121 4.83 -3.68 -9.05
CA ALA A 121 3.44 -4.14 -9.05
C ALA A 121 3.12 -5.02 -10.27
N ALA A 122 4.13 -5.52 -11.00
CA ALA A 122 3.93 -6.36 -12.18
C ALA A 122 3.25 -7.69 -11.78
N PRO A 123 2.20 -8.12 -12.48
CA PRO A 123 1.55 -9.40 -12.21
C PRO A 123 2.49 -10.57 -12.57
N THR A 124 2.27 -11.71 -11.92
CA THR A 124 2.99 -12.96 -12.15
C THR A 124 2.08 -14.01 -12.79
N ALA A 125 2.65 -15.06 -13.33
CA ALA A 125 1.94 -16.21 -13.85
C ALA A 125 2.72 -17.50 -13.54
N THR A 126 2.01 -18.58 -13.20
CA THR A 126 2.61 -19.88 -12.99
C THR A 126 2.73 -20.62 -14.32
N VAL A 127 3.93 -21.06 -14.64
CA VAL A 127 4.23 -21.79 -15.90
C VAL A 127 4.97 -23.10 -15.61
N ILE A 128 4.89 -24.02 -16.57
CA ILE A 128 5.74 -25.20 -16.58
C ILE A 128 6.84 -24.96 -17.62
N ARG A 129 8.10 -24.98 -17.16
CA ARG A 129 9.31 -24.93 -18.00
C ARG A 129 10.28 -26.02 -17.55
N ASP A 130 10.91 -26.70 -18.48
CA ASP A 130 11.79 -27.84 -18.20
C ASP A 130 11.16 -28.89 -17.26
N GLY A 131 9.83 -29.04 -17.30
CA GLY A 131 9.07 -29.97 -16.45
C GLY A 131 8.90 -29.51 -15.00
N GLN A 132 9.27 -28.28 -14.65
CA GLN A 132 9.10 -27.69 -13.32
C GLN A 132 8.07 -26.57 -13.34
N GLU A 133 7.24 -26.51 -12.28
CA GLU A 133 6.34 -25.39 -12.05
C GLU A 133 7.14 -24.23 -11.46
N ILE A 134 7.12 -23.08 -12.14
CA ILE A 134 7.79 -21.86 -11.71
C ILE A 134 6.86 -20.67 -11.85
N GLU A 135 6.97 -19.70 -10.95
CA GLU A 135 6.26 -18.43 -11.03
C GLU A 135 7.18 -17.40 -11.73
N ILE A 136 6.67 -16.78 -12.78
CA ILE A 136 7.41 -15.78 -13.58
C ILE A 136 6.60 -14.47 -13.68
N PRO A 137 7.26 -13.32 -13.90
CA PRO A 137 6.56 -12.10 -14.30
C PRO A 137 5.79 -12.32 -15.60
N THR A 138 4.51 -11.91 -15.66
CA THR A 138 3.68 -12.12 -16.88
C THR A 138 4.31 -11.55 -18.14
N ARG A 139 5.13 -10.52 -18.04
CA ARG A 139 5.85 -9.91 -19.17
C ARG A 139 6.84 -10.86 -19.85
N GLU A 140 7.25 -11.93 -19.17
CA GLU A 140 8.22 -12.91 -19.64
C GLU A 140 7.56 -14.15 -20.29
N LEU A 141 6.21 -14.13 -20.38
CA LEU A 141 5.44 -15.14 -21.11
C LEU A 141 5.68 -15.00 -22.62
N VAL A 142 5.87 -16.15 -23.25
CA VAL A 142 6.06 -16.27 -24.72
C VAL A 142 5.08 -17.28 -25.31
N PRO A 143 4.73 -17.16 -26.60
CA PRO A 143 3.95 -18.19 -27.28
C PRO A 143 4.63 -19.56 -27.19
N GLY A 144 3.88 -20.57 -26.74
CA GLY A 144 4.36 -21.92 -26.46
C GLY A 144 4.60 -22.22 -24.98
N ASP A 145 4.62 -21.21 -24.08
CA ASP A 145 4.63 -21.47 -22.63
C ASP A 145 3.37 -22.23 -22.21
N LEU A 146 3.53 -23.14 -21.26
CA LEU A 146 2.44 -23.89 -20.66
C LEU A 146 2.08 -23.25 -19.32
N ILE A 147 0.93 -22.54 -19.27
CA ILE A 147 0.45 -21.85 -18.07
C ILE A 147 -0.46 -22.76 -17.24
N LEU A 148 -0.40 -22.62 -15.92
CA LEU A 148 -1.32 -23.21 -14.96
C LEU A 148 -2.35 -22.17 -14.57
N LEU A 149 -3.62 -22.58 -14.48
CA LEU A 149 -4.74 -21.72 -14.10
C LEU A 149 -5.49 -22.34 -12.93
N HIS A 150 -5.67 -21.56 -11.88
CA HIS A 150 -6.47 -21.90 -10.71
C HIS A 150 -7.61 -20.88 -10.52
N ALA A 151 -8.61 -21.26 -9.76
CA ALA A 151 -9.69 -20.33 -9.41
C ALA A 151 -9.12 -19.08 -8.71
N GLY A 152 -9.42 -17.91 -9.25
CA GLY A 152 -8.90 -16.61 -8.79
C GLY A 152 -7.74 -16.06 -9.61
N ASP A 153 -7.16 -16.85 -10.53
CA ASP A 153 -6.08 -16.39 -11.38
C ASP A 153 -6.61 -15.53 -12.52
N LYS A 154 -5.86 -14.51 -12.88
CA LYS A 154 -6.06 -13.73 -14.10
C LYS A 154 -5.29 -14.38 -15.24
N VAL A 155 -5.99 -14.63 -16.34
CA VAL A 155 -5.35 -15.15 -17.54
C VAL A 155 -4.41 -14.10 -18.13
N ALA A 156 -3.12 -14.42 -18.18
CA ALA A 156 -2.06 -13.47 -18.51
C ALA A 156 -1.84 -13.25 -20.01
N ALA A 157 -2.31 -14.20 -20.85
CA ALA A 157 -2.14 -14.19 -22.31
C ALA A 157 -3.27 -15.01 -22.96
N ASP A 158 -3.44 -14.87 -24.28
CA ASP A 158 -4.38 -15.75 -24.99
C ASP A 158 -3.78 -17.16 -25.09
N ALA A 159 -4.53 -18.17 -24.64
CA ALA A 159 -4.04 -19.52 -24.57
C ALA A 159 -5.09 -20.57 -24.99
N ARG A 160 -4.62 -21.72 -25.48
CA ARG A 160 -5.42 -22.90 -25.84
C ARG A 160 -5.35 -23.91 -24.71
N LEU A 161 -6.51 -24.33 -24.18
CA LEU A 161 -6.57 -25.31 -23.10
C LEU A 161 -6.07 -26.68 -23.53
N VAL A 162 -5.17 -27.24 -22.74
CA VAL A 162 -4.61 -28.60 -22.87
C VAL A 162 -5.32 -29.53 -21.87
N GLU A 163 -5.62 -29.01 -20.66
CA GLU A 163 -6.35 -29.72 -19.62
C GLU A 163 -7.37 -28.78 -18.99
N SER A 164 -8.56 -29.28 -18.66
CA SER A 164 -9.61 -28.55 -17.96
C SER A 164 -10.31 -29.45 -16.95
N ILE A 165 -10.26 -29.09 -15.68
CA ILE A 165 -10.94 -29.78 -14.58
C ILE A 165 -11.95 -28.81 -13.97
N ASN A 166 -13.19 -28.89 -14.43
CA ASN A 166 -14.29 -28.02 -14.03
C ASN A 166 -13.97 -26.51 -14.15
N LEU A 167 -13.07 -26.13 -15.06
CA LEU A 167 -12.66 -24.76 -15.22
C LEU A 167 -13.80 -23.90 -15.74
N GLN A 168 -14.06 -22.77 -15.04
CA GLN A 168 -14.96 -21.71 -15.48
C GLN A 168 -14.19 -20.40 -15.53
N VAL A 169 -14.45 -19.61 -16.57
CA VAL A 169 -13.75 -18.33 -16.80
C VAL A 169 -14.78 -17.22 -17.00
N ASP A 170 -14.65 -16.14 -16.28
CA ASP A 170 -15.39 -14.90 -16.48
C ASP A 170 -14.76 -14.13 -17.64
N GLU A 171 -15.49 -14.02 -18.72
CA GLU A 171 -15.08 -13.34 -19.94
C GLU A 171 -15.84 -12.03 -20.19
N ALA A 172 -16.55 -11.52 -19.18
CA ALA A 172 -17.37 -10.30 -19.26
C ALA A 172 -16.60 -9.10 -19.83
N ALA A 173 -15.31 -8.98 -19.53
CA ALA A 173 -14.47 -7.91 -20.04
C ALA A 173 -14.27 -7.91 -21.56
N LEU A 174 -14.46 -9.07 -22.22
CA LEU A 174 -14.31 -9.23 -23.66
C LEU A 174 -15.64 -9.44 -24.39
N THR A 175 -16.55 -10.16 -23.76
CA THR A 175 -17.83 -10.58 -24.39
C THR A 175 -19.01 -9.72 -23.96
N GLY A 176 -18.94 -9.07 -22.80
CA GLY A 176 -20.06 -8.36 -22.16
C GLY A 176 -21.02 -9.27 -21.42
N GLU A 177 -20.84 -10.60 -21.46
CA GLU A 177 -21.70 -11.59 -20.79
C GLU A 177 -21.20 -11.81 -19.34
N SER A 178 -22.10 -11.63 -18.36
CA SER A 178 -21.74 -11.68 -16.93
C SER A 178 -21.70 -13.10 -16.34
N VAL A 179 -22.06 -14.13 -17.12
CA VAL A 179 -22.07 -15.52 -16.64
C VAL A 179 -20.75 -16.19 -17.01
N PRO A 180 -20.03 -16.79 -16.04
CA PRO A 180 -18.79 -17.52 -16.33
C PRO A 180 -19.00 -18.67 -17.32
N VAL A 181 -18.10 -18.81 -18.26
CA VAL A 181 -18.15 -19.81 -19.33
C VAL A 181 -17.43 -21.09 -18.88
N HIS A 182 -18.13 -22.23 -18.99
CA HIS A 182 -17.50 -23.54 -18.79
C HIS A 182 -16.50 -23.85 -19.91
N LYS A 183 -15.29 -24.23 -19.54
CA LYS A 183 -14.20 -24.51 -20.48
C LYS A 183 -13.95 -26.00 -20.64
N ASN A 184 -13.59 -26.39 -21.87
CA ASN A 184 -13.24 -27.78 -22.23
C ASN A 184 -11.97 -27.81 -23.14
N THR A 185 -11.56 -28.99 -23.58
CA THR A 185 -10.36 -29.16 -24.41
C THR A 185 -10.68 -29.65 -25.83
N GLU A 186 -11.97 -29.88 -26.19
CA GLU A 186 -12.36 -30.44 -27.48
C GLU A 186 -12.15 -29.42 -28.62
N PRO A 187 -11.66 -29.85 -29.80
CA PRO A 187 -11.55 -28.99 -30.96
C PRO A 187 -12.94 -28.53 -31.46
N LEU A 188 -13.03 -27.26 -31.87
CA LEU A 188 -14.27 -26.67 -32.39
C LEU A 188 -14.27 -26.68 -33.92
N ALA A 189 -15.40 -26.97 -34.53
CA ALA A 189 -15.46 -27.20 -35.96
C ALA A 189 -15.49 -25.92 -36.84
N ASP A 190 -15.96 -24.82 -36.28
CA ASP A 190 -16.20 -23.57 -37.00
C ASP A 190 -15.02 -22.60 -36.78
N GLU A 191 -14.41 -22.10 -37.85
CA GLU A 191 -13.30 -21.16 -37.79
C GLU A 191 -13.71 -19.73 -37.39
N ASP A 192 -14.97 -19.35 -37.67
CA ASP A 192 -15.49 -18.00 -37.47
C ASP A 192 -16.33 -17.83 -36.17
N LEU A 193 -16.13 -18.71 -35.18
CA LEU A 193 -16.80 -18.61 -33.87
C LEU A 193 -16.53 -17.29 -33.16
N ALA A 194 -17.58 -16.74 -32.57
CA ALA A 194 -17.45 -15.59 -31.65
C ALA A 194 -16.55 -15.94 -30.46
N LEU A 195 -15.91 -14.93 -29.86
CA LEU A 195 -14.95 -15.15 -28.76
C LEU A 195 -15.55 -15.91 -27.58
N GLY A 196 -16.78 -15.56 -27.17
CA GLY A 196 -17.48 -16.21 -26.06
C GLY A 196 -17.85 -17.67 -26.30
N ASP A 197 -17.96 -18.10 -27.58
CA ASP A 197 -18.28 -19.47 -27.96
C ASP A 197 -17.04 -20.38 -28.03
N ARG A 198 -15.82 -19.83 -27.94
CA ARG A 198 -14.56 -20.59 -27.97
C ARG A 198 -14.28 -21.22 -26.61
N ALA A 199 -15.07 -22.25 -26.25
CA ALA A 199 -15.00 -22.90 -24.94
C ALA A 199 -13.65 -23.60 -24.65
N ASN A 200 -12.79 -23.81 -25.64
CA ASN A 200 -11.48 -24.44 -25.50
C ASN A 200 -10.31 -23.44 -25.51
N MET A 201 -10.62 -22.14 -25.46
CA MET A 201 -9.65 -21.06 -25.36
C MET A 201 -9.86 -20.29 -24.06
N VAL A 202 -8.79 -19.66 -23.56
CA VAL A 202 -8.82 -18.65 -22.52
C VAL A 202 -8.12 -17.40 -23.05
N PHE A 203 -8.57 -16.23 -22.62
CA PHE A 203 -8.13 -14.96 -23.19
C PHE A 203 -7.46 -14.08 -22.15
N GLY A 204 -6.37 -13.41 -22.54
CA GLY A 204 -5.70 -12.47 -21.66
C GLY A 204 -6.63 -11.40 -21.11
N GLY A 205 -6.55 -11.16 -19.81
CA GLY A 205 -7.42 -10.20 -19.12
C GLY A 205 -8.70 -10.75 -18.52
N THR A 206 -9.08 -12.01 -18.79
CA THR A 206 -10.21 -12.74 -18.19
C THR A 206 -9.80 -13.41 -16.87
N ILE A 207 -10.75 -13.95 -16.14
CA ILE A 207 -10.55 -14.44 -14.77
C ILE A 207 -11.07 -15.86 -14.64
N ALA A 208 -10.22 -16.79 -14.15
CA ALA A 208 -10.65 -18.13 -13.77
C ALA A 208 -11.46 -18.06 -12.46
N THR A 209 -12.75 -18.37 -12.48
CA THR A 209 -13.64 -18.24 -11.32
C THR A 209 -13.83 -19.53 -10.55
N TYR A 210 -13.62 -20.68 -11.22
CA TYR A 210 -13.80 -22.01 -10.62
C TYR A 210 -12.95 -23.06 -11.34
N GLY A 211 -12.53 -24.13 -10.61
CA GLY A 211 -11.78 -25.24 -11.16
C GLY A 211 -10.31 -24.92 -11.40
N ARG A 212 -9.68 -25.75 -12.26
CA ARG A 212 -8.28 -25.56 -12.66
C ARG A 212 -8.06 -26.05 -14.08
N GLY A 213 -7.00 -25.56 -14.73
CA GLY A 213 -6.64 -25.97 -16.10
C GLY A 213 -5.19 -25.73 -16.42
N ARG A 214 -4.75 -26.36 -17.54
CA ARG A 214 -3.46 -26.12 -18.18
C ARG A 214 -3.71 -25.59 -19.57
N ALA A 215 -3.00 -24.55 -19.99
CA ALA A 215 -3.18 -23.96 -21.30
C ALA A 215 -1.85 -23.58 -21.92
N VAL A 216 -1.71 -23.76 -23.25
CA VAL A 216 -0.52 -23.32 -23.99
C VAL A 216 -0.76 -21.93 -24.56
N VAL A 217 0.15 -21.01 -24.30
CA VAL A 217 0.08 -19.61 -24.77
C VAL A 217 0.18 -19.56 -26.28
N VAL A 218 -0.78 -18.90 -26.93
CA VAL A 218 -0.85 -18.75 -28.42
C VAL A 218 -0.67 -17.31 -28.88
N GLY A 219 -0.87 -16.33 -27.96
CA GLY A 219 -0.72 -14.91 -28.28
C GLY A 219 -0.39 -14.08 -27.06
N THR A 220 0.57 -13.16 -27.22
CA THR A 220 1.06 -12.29 -26.14
C THR A 220 0.97 -10.81 -26.51
N GLY A 221 0.92 -9.92 -25.51
CA GLY A 221 0.96 -8.47 -25.63
C GLY A 221 -0.11 -7.90 -26.58
N MET A 222 0.30 -7.09 -27.53
CA MET A 222 -0.58 -6.46 -28.51
C MET A 222 -1.23 -7.44 -29.50
N ASN A 223 -0.80 -8.71 -29.53
CA ASN A 223 -1.38 -9.74 -30.38
C ASN A 223 -2.50 -10.52 -29.68
N THR A 224 -2.76 -10.29 -28.38
CA THR A 224 -3.95 -10.83 -27.67
C THR A 224 -5.21 -10.14 -28.13
N GLN A 225 -6.38 -10.74 -27.86
CA GLN A 225 -7.67 -10.11 -28.12
C GLN A 225 -7.81 -8.80 -27.36
N PHE A 226 -7.38 -8.79 -26.10
CA PHE A 226 -7.36 -7.56 -25.28
C PHE A 226 -6.40 -6.51 -25.86
N GLY A 227 -5.24 -6.91 -26.38
CA GLY A 227 -4.30 -6.03 -27.04
C GLY A 227 -4.86 -5.36 -28.29
N ARG A 228 -5.71 -6.08 -29.04
CA ARG A 228 -6.43 -5.50 -30.20
C ARG A 228 -7.42 -4.41 -29.78
N ILE A 229 -8.15 -4.62 -28.67
CA ILE A 229 -9.07 -3.63 -28.10
C ILE A 229 -8.28 -2.43 -27.55
N ALA A 230 -7.19 -2.67 -26.83
CA ALA A 230 -6.33 -1.62 -26.27
C ALA A 230 -5.77 -0.69 -27.36
N ARG A 231 -5.44 -1.25 -28.55
CA ARG A 231 -4.99 -0.44 -29.71
C ARG A 231 -6.05 0.56 -30.19
N MET A 232 -7.34 0.26 -29.99
CA MET A 232 -8.45 1.15 -30.34
C MET A 232 -8.72 2.22 -29.27
N LEU A 233 -8.23 2.03 -28.02
CA LEU A 233 -8.54 2.85 -26.85
C LEU A 233 -7.36 3.75 -26.37
N GLN A 234 -6.33 3.96 -27.15
CA GLN A 234 -5.05 4.61 -26.79
C GLN A 234 -5.11 6.08 -26.29
N SER A 235 -6.19 6.55 -25.63
CA SER A 235 -6.31 7.93 -25.18
C SER A 235 -6.97 8.14 -23.81
N VAL A 236 -6.63 7.36 -22.77
CA VAL A 236 -7.10 7.68 -21.42
C VAL A 236 -5.94 8.12 -20.56
N GLU A 237 -5.83 9.43 -20.34
CA GLU A 237 -4.88 10.03 -19.38
C GLU A 237 -5.18 9.57 -17.94
N SER A 238 -4.13 9.27 -17.17
CA SER A 238 -4.23 9.02 -15.74
C SER A 238 -4.70 10.28 -15.01
N GLY A 239 -5.87 10.24 -14.38
CA GLY A 239 -6.47 11.38 -13.68
C GLY A 239 -5.63 11.86 -12.49
N LYS A 240 -5.65 13.19 -12.23
CA LYS A 240 -5.01 13.82 -11.05
C LYS A 240 -5.67 13.38 -9.75
N THR A 241 -4.89 13.31 -8.67
CA THR A 241 -5.42 12.99 -7.31
C THR A 241 -6.34 14.11 -6.79
N PRO A 242 -7.26 13.81 -5.84
CA PRO A 242 -8.10 14.84 -5.22
C PRO A 242 -7.29 15.98 -4.59
N LEU A 243 -6.15 15.66 -3.97
CA LEU A 243 -5.24 16.65 -3.42
C LEU A 243 -4.64 17.53 -4.53
N GLN A 244 -4.16 16.94 -5.62
CA GLN A 244 -3.64 17.70 -6.76
C GLN A 244 -4.71 18.61 -7.37
N GLN A 245 -5.96 18.13 -7.51
CA GLN A 245 -7.07 18.95 -8.01
C GLN A 245 -7.39 20.13 -7.07
N ASN A 246 -7.37 19.91 -5.74
CA ASN A 246 -7.58 20.95 -4.75
C ASN A 246 -6.44 21.97 -4.77
N LEU A 247 -5.19 21.52 -4.89
CA LEU A 247 -4.02 22.38 -4.98
C LEU A 247 -4.01 23.19 -6.27
N ASP A 248 -4.39 22.61 -7.40
CA ASP A 248 -4.57 23.33 -8.67
C ASP A 248 -5.64 24.43 -8.56
N ARG A 249 -6.73 24.17 -7.81
CA ARG A 249 -7.78 25.18 -7.56
C ARG A 249 -7.24 26.33 -6.71
N VAL A 250 -6.54 26.00 -5.63
CA VAL A 250 -5.91 26.99 -4.74
C VAL A 250 -4.84 27.77 -5.50
N GLY A 251 -4.00 27.10 -6.28
CA GLY A 251 -2.99 27.74 -7.14
C GLY A 251 -3.62 28.74 -8.10
N ARG A 252 -4.73 28.40 -8.75
CA ARG A 252 -5.45 29.34 -9.65
C ARG A 252 -6.04 30.54 -8.91
N ILE A 253 -6.59 30.35 -7.71
CA ILE A 253 -7.12 31.47 -6.91
C ILE A 253 -6.00 32.41 -6.49
N LEU A 254 -4.87 31.84 -6.03
CA LEU A 254 -3.69 32.61 -5.64
C LEU A 254 -3.11 33.37 -6.83
N ALA A 255 -2.96 32.72 -7.97
CA ALA A 255 -2.46 33.35 -9.21
C ALA A 255 -3.37 34.51 -9.66
N LEU A 256 -4.69 34.34 -9.59
CA LEU A 256 -5.63 35.42 -9.94
C LEU A 256 -5.54 36.61 -8.97
N ALA A 257 -5.52 36.30 -7.66
CA ALA A 257 -5.37 37.35 -6.63
C ALA A 257 -4.05 38.12 -6.79
N ALA A 258 -2.99 37.39 -7.07
CA ALA A 258 -1.68 37.93 -7.33
C ALA A 258 -1.65 38.83 -8.57
N LEU A 259 -2.26 38.39 -9.67
CA LEU A 259 -2.35 39.19 -10.90
C LEU A 259 -3.04 40.53 -10.65
N VAL A 260 -4.09 40.53 -9.83
CA VAL A 260 -4.79 41.77 -9.45
C VAL A 260 -3.87 42.70 -8.65
N VAL A 261 -3.11 42.16 -7.68
CA VAL A 261 -2.16 42.93 -6.88
C VAL A 261 -1.03 43.49 -7.74
N VAL A 262 -0.46 42.65 -8.62
CA VAL A 262 0.59 43.06 -9.57
C VAL A 262 0.09 44.19 -10.49
N ALA A 263 -1.11 44.04 -11.07
CA ALA A 263 -1.70 45.07 -11.92
C ALA A 263 -1.91 46.39 -11.15
N ALA A 264 -2.34 46.33 -9.89
CA ALA A 264 -2.50 47.51 -9.04
C ALA A 264 -1.14 48.19 -8.76
N ILE A 265 -0.08 47.39 -8.44
CA ILE A 265 1.26 47.90 -8.17
C ILE A 265 1.84 48.57 -9.43
N VAL A 266 1.74 47.93 -10.61
CA VAL A 266 2.20 48.47 -11.88
C VAL A 266 1.46 49.76 -12.22
N ALA A 267 0.13 49.77 -12.11
CA ALA A 267 -0.68 50.96 -12.36
C ALA A 267 -0.28 52.14 -11.44
N MET A 268 -0.06 51.85 -10.15
CA MET A 268 0.35 52.86 -9.18
C MET A 268 1.76 53.40 -9.44
N GLY A 269 2.70 52.51 -9.87
CA GLY A 269 4.06 52.90 -10.28
C GLY A 269 4.03 53.83 -11.49
N MET A 270 3.21 53.51 -12.52
CA MET A 270 3.00 54.35 -13.69
C MET A 270 2.40 55.71 -13.35
N LEU A 271 1.39 55.77 -12.47
CA LEU A 271 0.80 57.01 -11.99
C LEU A 271 1.80 57.93 -11.26
N ARG A 272 2.89 57.32 -10.74
CA ARG A 272 4.00 58.04 -10.09
C ARG A 272 5.13 58.42 -11.02
N GLY A 273 4.98 58.18 -12.33
CA GLY A 273 5.93 58.57 -13.34
C GLY A 273 7.12 57.62 -13.52
N GLN A 274 7.00 56.39 -13.02
CA GLN A 274 8.00 55.37 -13.31
C GLN A 274 7.92 54.93 -14.79
N PRO A 275 9.04 54.59 -15.44
CA PRO A 275 9.05 54.17 -16.84
C PRO A 275 8.20 52.91 -17.04
N LEU A 276 7.36 52.92 -18.09
CA LEU A 276 6.46 51.80 -18.42
C LEU A 276 7.20 50.46 -18.53
N LEU A 277 8.38 50.49 -19.14
CA LEU A 277 9.18 49.26 -19.35
C LEU A 277 9.70 48.68 -18.06
N GLU A 278 10.24 49.49 -17.15
CA GLU A 278 10.70 49.02 -15.84
C GLU A 278 9.56 48.44 -15.03
N MET A 279 8.40 49.10 -15.04
CA MET A 279 7.19 48.59 -14.38
C MET A 279 6.68 47.29 -15.01
N PHE A 280 6.83 47.13 -16.33
CA PHE A 280 6.43 45.92 -17.01
C PHE A 280 7.35 44.75 -16.66
N ILE A 281 8.68 44.91 -16.70
CA ILE A 281 9.67 43.88 -16.28
C ILE A 281 9.46 43.53 -14.81
N PHE A 282 9.28 44.54 -13.97
CA PHE A 282 9.02 44.35 -12.55
C PHE A 282 7.70 43.60 -12.32
N GLY A 283 6.62 43.97 -13.03
CA GLY A 283 5.33 43.27 -12.93
C GLY A 283 5.41 41.80 -13.34
N ILE A 284 6.20 41.49 -14.36
CA ILE A 284 6.48 40.11 -14.77
C ILE A 284 7.21 39.36 -13.63
N ALA A 285 8.31 39.93 -13.12
CA ALA A 285 9.08 39.29 -12.05
C ALA A 285 8.22 39.03 -10.81
N LEU A 286 7.35 39.99 -10.45
CA LEU A 286 6.44 39.83 -9.33
C LEU A 286 5.32 38.81 -9.61
N ALA A 287 4.80 38.77 -10.84
CA ALA A 287 3.81 37.76 -11.24
C ALA A 287 4.38 36.31 -11.15
N VAL A 288 5.64 36.18 -11.57
CA VAL A 288 6.40 34.92 -11.41
C VAL A 288 6.53 34.53 -9.94
N ALA A 289 6.92 35.48 -9.11
CA ALA A 289 7.14 35.23 -7.67
C ALA A 289 5.91 34.74 -6.93
N VAL A 290 4.73 35.00 -7.43
CA VAL A 290 3.46 34.66 -6.75
C VAL A 290 2.99 33.24 -7.07
N VAL A 291 3.38 32.67 -8.20
CA VAL A 291 2.94 31.35 -8.64
C VAL A 291 3.86 30.29 -8.02
N PRO A 292 3.34 29.41 -7.15
CA PRO A 292 4.15 28.37 -6.52
C PRO A 292 4.43 27.23 -7.53
N GLU A 293 5.36 27.38 -8.44
CA GLU A 293 5.65 26.44 -9.52
C GLU A 293 6.13 25.07 -9.05
N ALA A 294 6.89 25.06 -7.97
CA ALA A 294 7.39 23.82 -7.38
C ALA A 294 6.29 22.94 -6.76
N LEU A 295 5.07 23.46 -6.58
CA LEU A 295 3.99 22.81 -5.84
C LEU A 295 3.58 21.43 -6.38
N PRO A 296 3.25 21.25 -7.66
CA PRO A 296 2.87 19.94 -8.20
C PRO A 296 4.03 18.93 -8.15
N ALA A 297 5.24 19.36 -8.49
CA ALA A 297 6.43 18.51 -8.50
C ALA A 297 6.80 18.03 -7.09
N VAL A 298 6.76 18.91 -6.09
CA VAL A 298 7.07 18.56 -4.70
C VAL A 298 6.04 17.58 -4.11
N VAL A 299 4.74 17.74 -4.43
CA VAL A 299 3.68 16.78 -4.05
C VAL A 299 3.98 15.40 -4.64
N THR A 300 4.25 15.35 -5.93
CA THR A 300 4.51 14.08 -6.64
C THR A 300 5.76 13.38 -6.07
N ILE A 301 6.84 14.12 -5.82
CA ILE A 301 8.05 13.59 -5.20
C ILE A 301 7.77 13.10 -3.77
N SER A 302 7.00 13.87 -2.98
CA SER A 302 6.64 13.48 -1.62
C SER A 302 5.84 12.18 -1.60
N LEU A 303 4.83 12.06 -2.48
CA LEU A 303 4.04 10.84 -2.64
C LEU A 303 4.92 9.65 -3.10
N ALA A 304 5.77 9.85 -4.10
CA ALA A 304 6.64 8.80 -4.63
C ALA A 304 7.64 8.27 -3.57
N ILE A 305 8.28 9.16 -2.80
CA ILE A 305 9.17 8.76 -1.69
C ILE A 305 8.36 8.07 -0.59
N GLY A 306 7.16 8.53 -0.31
CA GLY A 306 6.26 7.91 0.65
C GLY A 306 5.92 6.48 0.27
N VAL A 307 5.55 6.24 -0.99
CA VAL A 307 5.28 4.88 -1.49
C VAL A 307 6.53 4.00 -1.40
N GLN A 308 7.72 4.49 -1.73
CA GLN A 308 8.95 3.72 -1.54
C GLN A 308 9.18 3.33 -0.07
N ARG A 309 8.82 4.20 0.89
CA ARG A 309 8.90 3.86 2.33
C ARG A 309 7.85 2.83 2.72
N MET A 310 6.62 2.94 2.18
CA MET A 310 5.56 1.95 2.41
C MET A 310 5.95 0.56 1.89
N VAL A 311 6.54 0.48 0.70
CA VAL A 311 7.04 -0.80 0.15
C VAL A 311 8.10 -1.43 1.06
N LYS A 312 9.02 -0.64 1.62
CA LYS A 312 10.01 -1.14 2.61
C LYS A 312 9.37 -1.65 3.91
N ARG A 313 8.11 -1.32 4.14
CA ARG A 313 7.27 -1.77 5.25
C ARG A 313 6.19 -2.76 4.76
N ASN A 314 6.45 -3.46 3.67
CA ASN A 314 5.62 -4.51 3.07
C ASN A 314 4.25 -4.02 2.55
N ALA A 315 4.05 -2.73 2.34
CA ALA A 315 2.82 -2.17 1.81
C ALA A 315 3.05 -1.61 0.40
N LEU A 316 2.67 -2.37 -0.63
CA LEU A 316 2.79 -1.98 -2.03
C LEU A 316 1.55 -1.20 -2.48
N VAL A 317 1.68 0.10 -2.64
CA VAL A 317 0.59 0.98 -3.12
C VAL A 317 0.59 0.99 -4.65
N ARG A 318 -0.54 0.63 -5.24
CA ARG A 318 -0.74 0.57 -6.70
C ARG A 318 -1.24 1.88 -7.30
N ARG A 319 -1.87 2.74 -6.50
CA ARG A 319 -2.45 4.02 -6.94
C ARG A 319 -2.02 5.14 -6.00
N LEU A 320 -1.33 6.17 -6.52
CA LEU A 320 -0.86 7.31 -5.71
C LEU A 320 -1.95 7.99 -4.86
N PRO A 321 -3.21 8.15 -5.34
CA PRO A 321 -4.27 8.71 -4.52
C PRO A 321 -4.55 7.95 -3.22
N ALA A 322 -4.30 6.63 -3.21
CA ALA A 322 -4.53 5.80 -2.03
C ALA A 322 -3.64 6.19 -0.83
N VAL A 323 -2.45 6.73 -1.08
CA VAL A 323 -1.52 7.21 -0.03
C VAL A 323 -2.16 8.32 0.82
N GLU A 324 -2.82 9.26 0.15
CA GLU A 324 -3.52 10.37 0.83
C GLU A 324 -4.70 9.87 1.65
N THR A 325 -5.50 8.99 1.04
CA THR A 325 -6.70 8.44 1.67
C THR A 325 -6.34 7.57 2.87
N LEU A 326 -5.25 6.77 2.75
CA LEU A 326 -4.76 5.89 3.80
C LEU A 326 -4.42 6.65 5.08
N GLY A 327 -3.72 7.78 4.97
CA GLY A 327 -3.41 8.65 6.11
C GLY A 327 -4.64 9.28 6.79
N SER A 328 -5.79 9.23 6.15
CA SER A 328 -7.07 9.76 6.64
C SER A 328 -8.07 8.67 7.03
N THR A 329 -7.69 7.39 6.93
CA THR A 329 -8.54 6.24 7.28
C THR A 329 -9.02 6.33 8.71
N SER A 330 -10.33 6.15 8.91
CA SER A 330 -10.99 6.19 10.21
C SER A 330 -11.52 4.82 10.67
N VAL A 331 -11.73 3.90 9.73
CA VAL A 331 -12.15 2.52 10.01
C VAL A 331 -11.37 1.55 9.12
N ILE A 332 -10.89 0.47 9.71
CA ILE A 332 -10.29 -0.65 8.99
C ILE A 332 -11.19 -1.87 9.19
N CYS A 333 -11.82 -2.33 8.11
CA CYS A 333 -12.55 -3.58 8.05
C CYS A 333 -11.55 -4.68 7.68
N SER A 334 -11.20 -5.53 8.62
CA SER A 334 -10.19 -6.57 8.41
C SER A 334 -10.83 -7.96 8.33
N ASP A 335 -10.48 -8.71 7.31
CA ASP A 335 -10.72 -10.15 7.33
C ASP A 335 -9.90 -10.78 8.47
N LYS A 336 -10.40 -11.88 9.03
CA LYS A 336 -9.72 -12.60 10.09
C LYS A 336 -8.58 -13.43 9.54
N THR A 337 -8.92 -14.36 8.62
CA THR A 337 -8.03 -15.42 8.15
C THR A 337 -6.90 -14.85 7.28
N GLY A 338 -5.67 -15.29 7.52
CA GLY A 338 -4.50 -14.84 6.77
C GLY A 338 -4.05 -13.39 7.05
N THR A 339 -4.92 -12.51 7.58
CA THR A 339 -4.60 -11.10 7.86
C THR A 339 -4.33 -10.84 9.35
N LEU A 340 -5.34 -11.05 10.20
CA LEU A 340 -5.23 -10.93 11.66
C LEU A 340 -4.64 -12.20 12.29
N THR A 341 -4.84 -13.32 11.62
CA THR A 341 -4.31 -14.63 11.99
C THR A 341 -3.26 -15.10 11.00
N LYS A 342 -2.54 -16.17 11.34
CA LYS A 342 -1.45 -16.68 10.51
C LYS A 342 -1.93 -17.52 9.33
N ASP A 343 -3.17 -18.00 9.35
CA ASP A 343 -3.70 -19.08 8.50
C ASP A 343 -2.92 -20.40 8.68
N GLU A 344 -2.42 -20.62 9.89
CA GLU A 344 -1.64 -21.79 10.29
C GLU A 344 -2.34 -22.49 11.44
N MET A 345 -3.18 -23.48 11.14
CA MET A 345 -3.84 -24.25 12.18
C MET A 345 -2.83 -24.77 13.20
N THR A 346 -3.12 -24.56 14.46
CA THR A 346 -2.21 -24.92 15.56
C THR A 346 -2.98 -25.63 16.67
N VAL A 347 -2.48 -26.80 17.13
CA VAL A 347 -3.03 -27.48 18.31
C VAL A 347 -2.67 -26.69 19.56
N ARG A 348 -3.71 -26.29 20.33
CA ARG A 348 -3.59 -25.52 21.58
C ARG A 348 -3.96 -26.32 22.80
N ARG A 349 -4.81 -27.35 22.66
CA ARG A 349 -5.29 -28.20 23.74
C ARG A 349 -5.21 -29.65 23.35
N LEU A 350 -4.80 -30.46 24.30
CA LEU A 350 -4.89 -31.91 24.24
C LEU A 350 -5.75 -32.40 25.39
N TYR A 351 -6.70 -33.30 25.14
CA TYR A 351 -7.44 -33.98 26.20
C TYR A 351 -7.16 -35.49 26.16
N THR A 352 -6.67 -36.00 27.24
CA THR A 352 -6.44 -37.44 27.43
C THR A 352 -6.57 -37.79 28.91
N GLN A 353 -7.09 -38.95 29.24
CA GLN A 353 -7.20 -39.44 30.63
C GLN A 353 -7.89 -38.43 31.59
N GLN A 354 -8.96 -37.78 31.14
CA GLN A 354 -9.68 -36.76 31.90
C GLN A 354 -8.82 -35.51 32.29
N ARG A 355 -7.73 -35.28 31.58
CA ARG A 355 -6.83 -34.11 31.75
C ARG A 355 -6.79 -33.33 30.49
N THR A 356 -6.82 -32.01 30.64
CA THR A 356 -6.62 -31.06 29.52
C THR A 356 -5.24 -30.41 29.66
N LEU A 357 -4.40 -30.62 28.67
CA LEU A 357 -3.06 -30.03 28.57
C LEU A 357 -3.09 -28.87 27.57
N SER A 358 -2.26 -27.89 27.83
CA SER A 358 -2.01 -26.81 26.86
C SER A 358 -0.76 -27.12 26.04
N VAL A 359 -0.78 -26.75 24.76
CA VAL A 359 0.37 -26.86 23.84
C VAL A 359 0.84 -25.46 23.50
N SER A 360 2.10 -25.17 23.80
CA SER A 360 2.71 -23.89 23.47
C SER A 360 3.30 -23.87 22.05
N GLY A 361 3.73 -22.67 21.58
CA GLY A 361 4.19 -22.44 20.22
C GLY A 361 3.05 -22.28 19.24
N SER A 362 3.26 -21.46 18.21
CA SER A 362 2.26 -21.14 17.18
C SER A 362 2.84 -21.33 15.79
N GLY A 363 2.01 -21.74 14.85
CA GLY A 363 2.40 -22.00 13.47
C GLY A 363 3.06 -23.36 13.29
N TYR A 364 3.75 -23.53 12.16
CA TYR A 364 4.27 -24.82 11.72
C TYR A 364 5.68 -25.16 12.23
N ALA A 365 6.35 -24.23 12.92
CA ALA A 365 7.62 -24.57 13.58
C ALA A 365 7.38 -25.65 14.68
N PRO A 366 8.11 -26.76 14.68
CA PRO A 366 7.94 -27.85 15.66
C PRO A 366 8.58 -27.52 17.02
N GLU A 367 8.38 -26.27 17.47
CA GLU A 367 8.88 -25.73 18.73
C GLU A 367 7.73 -25.49 19.69
N GLY A 368 7.87 -25.96 20.94
CA GLY A 368 6.86 -25.80 21.97
C GLY A 368 6.88 -26.92 22.98
N GLU A 369 6.08 -26.78 24.04
CA GLU A 369 6.03 -27.66 25.19
C GLU A 369 4.59 -27.96 25.57
N LEU A 370 4.38 -29.15 26.18
CA LEU A 370 3.14 -29.45 26.87
C LEU A 370 3.15 -28.86 28.27
N SER A 371 2.01 -28.28 28.68
CA SER A 371 1.87 -27.74 30.03
C SER A 371 0.54 -28.15 30.69
N LEU A 372 0.56 -28.34 31.99
CA LEU A 372 -0.61 -28.55 32.84
C LEU A 372 -0.66 -27.43 33.88
N ASP A 373 -1.76 -26.67 33.93
CA ASP A 373 -1.93 -25.56 34.85
C ASP A 373 -0.76 -24.56 34.81
N GLY A 374 -0.22 -24.31 33.60
CA GLY A 374 0.88 -23.38 33.36
C GLY A 374 2.28 -23.89 33.72
N ARG A 375 2.42 -25.17 34.09
CA ARG A 375 3.71 -25.81 34.34
C ARG A 375 4.05 -26.79 33.23
N ALA A 376 5.25 -26.67 32.67
CA ALA A 376 5.75 -27.60 31.66
C ALA A 376 5.74 -29.03 32.20
N VAL A 377 5.29 -29.99 31.41
CA VAL A 377 5.23 -31.40 31.71
C VAL A 377 5.77 -32.24 30.57
N GLU A 378 6.53 -33.29 30.91
CA GLU A 378 6.95 -34.28 29.94
C GLU A 378 5.73 -35.06 29.40
N PRO A 379 5.66 -35.37 28.11
CA PRO A 379 4.57 -36.14 27.52
C PRO A 379 4.53 -37.55 28.10
N SER A 380 3.38 -37.98 28.60
CA SER A 380 3.15 -39.36 29.01
C SER A 380 3.08 -40.30 27.80
N PRO A 381 3.24 -41.61 27.96
CA PRO A 381 3.09 -42.59 26.87
C PRO A 381 1.75 -42.48 26.13
N GLN A 382 0.68 -42.09 26.83
CA GLN A 382 -0.65 -41.96 26.25
C GLN A 382 -0.79 -40.66 25.40
N GLU A 383 -0.21 -39.54 25.83
CA GLU A 383 -0.16 -38.32 25.07
C GLU A 383 0.72 -38.51 23.83
N THR A 384 1.84 -39.20 23.98
CA THR A 384 2.69 -39.56 22.84
C THR A 384 1.93 -40.44 21.84
N LEU A 385 1.20 -41.45 22.33
CA LEU A 385 0.39 -42.35 21.47
C LEU A 385 -0.72 -41.59 20.75
N LEU A 386 -1.42 -40.71 21.44
CA LEU A 386 -2.44 -39.84 20.84
C LEU A 386 -1.87 -39.03 19.67
N LEU A 387 -0.72 -38.38 19.87
CA LEU A 387 -0.09 -37.52 18.86
C LEU A 387 0.52 -38.36 17.71
N GLN A 388 1.09 -39.52 17.98
CA GLN A 388 1.56 -40.46 16.96
C GLN A 388 0.39 -40.98 16.10
N ALA A 389 -0.72 -41.36 16.72
CA ALA A 389 -1.92 -41.80 16.01
C ALA A 389 -2.49 -40.67 15.13
N ALA A 390 -2.53 -39.44 15.65
CA ALA A 390 -2.98 -38.29 14.90
C ALA A 390 -2.08 -37.96 13.68
N ALA A 391 -0.76 -38.15 13.81
CA ALA A 391 0.17 -37.97 12.71
C ALA A 391 0.04 -39.10 11.66
N LEU A 392 -0.11 -40.35 12.09
CA LEU A 392 -0.24 -41.49 11.20
C LEU A 392 -1.52 -41.48 10.37
N VAL A 393 -2.65 -40.97 10.92
CA VAL A 393 -3.93 -40.86 10.23
C VAL A 393 -4.02 -39.58 9.39
N SER A 394 -2.89 -38.93 9.07
CA SER A 394 -2.82 -37.69 8.32
C SER A 394 -2.01 -37.85 7.03
N ASP A 395 -2.40 -37.13 5.97
CA ASP A 395 -1.75 -37.15 4.64
C ASP A 395 -0.78 -35.99 4.44
N ALA A 396 -0.88 -34.96 5.26
CA ALA A 396 -0.01 -33.81 5.18
C ALA A 396 1.45 -34.13 5.54
N HIS A 397 2.38 -33.30 5.07
CA HIS A 397 3.80 -33.41 5.38
C HIS A 397 4.35 -32.06 5.84
N LEU A 398 5.23 -32.11 6.84
CA LEU A 398 5.96 -30.96 7.33
C LEU A 398 7.27 -30.81 6.53
N VAL A 399 7.44 -29.71 5.84
CA VAL A 399 8.59 -29.43 4.98
C VAL A 399 9.31 -28.19 5.49
N ARG A 400 10.63 -28.20 5.45
CA ARG A 400 11.44 -27.02 5.74
C ARG A 400 11.96 -26.44 4.43
N ASP A 401 11.73 -25.17 4.21
CA ASP A 401 12.27 -24.46 3.04
C ASP A 401 13.78 -24.23 3.23
N ASP A 402 14.55 -24.60 2.20
CA ASP A 402 16.01 -24.46 2.23
C ASP A 402 16.47 -23.00 2.03
N THR A 403 15.59 -22.11 1.53
CA THR A 403 15.95 -20.72 1.20
C THR A 403 15.83 -19.79 2.40
N ASP A 404 14.75 -19.88 3.18
CA ASP A 404 14.49 -19.01 4.32
C ASP A 404 14.50 -19.77 5.66
N GLY A 405 14.56 -21.10 5.63
CA GLY A 405 14.52 -21.98 6.80
C GLY A 405 13.14 -22.09 7.46
N ALA A 406 12.09 -21.55 6.84
CA ALA A 406 10.74 -21.61 7.35
C ALA A 406 10.12 -23.00 7.24
N TRP A 407 9.17 -23.30 8.13
CA TRP A 407 8.43 -24.56 8.12
C TRP A 407 7.08 -24.37 7.41
N HIS A 408 6.79 -25.25 6.47
CA HIS A 408 5.54 -25.24 5.69
C HIS A 408 4.85 -26.60 5.77
N ILE A 409 3.53 -26.58 5.58
CA ILE A 409 2.74 -27.81 5.44
C ILE A 409 2.39 -28.01 3.96
N LYS A 410 2.68 -29.23 3.48
CA LYS A 410 2.18 -29.72 2.20
C LYS A 410 1.00 -30.62 2.49
N GLY A 411 -0.23 -30.14 2.22
CA GLY A 411 -1.49 -30.85 2.51
C GLY A 411 -2.48 -30.01 3.31
N ASP A 412 -3.48 -30.67 3.93
CA ASP A 412 -4.53 -29.98 4.70
C ASP A 412 -3.97 -29.33 5.98
N PRO A 413 -4.28 -28.02 6.25
CA PRO A 413 -3.79 -27.32 7.43
C PRO A 413 -4.19 -27.95 8.76
N THR A 414 -5.36 -28.58 8.84
CA THR A 414 -5.83 -29.27 10.06
C THR A 414 -4.95 -30.49 10.36
N GLU A 415 -4.57 -31.23 9.32
CA GLU A 415 -3.65 -32.34 9.42
C GLU A 415 -2.25 -31.87 9.78
N GLY A 416 -1.81 -30.77 9.15
CA GLY A 416 -0.55 -30.14 9.47
C GLY A 416 -0.41 -29.80 10.95
N ALA A 417 -1.46 -29.24 11.56
CA ALA A 417 -1.48 -28.95 13.00
C ALA A 417 -1.20 -30.18 13.87
N MET A 418 -1.76 -31.34 13.50
CA MET A 418 -1.56 -32.59 14.22
C MET A 418 -0.14 -33.11 14.07
N ILE A 419 0.43 -33.06 12.87
CA ILE A 419 1.82 -33.46 12.58
C ILE A 419 2.81 -32.59 13.35
N VAL A 420 2.59 -31.27 13.35
CA VAL A 420 3.44 -30.31 14.09
C VAL A 420 3.35 -30.60 15.60
N ALA A 421 2.15 -30.86 16.12
CA ALA A 421 1.99 -31.24 17.54
C ALA A 421 2.73 -32.52 17.89
N ALA A 422 2.74 -33.53 17.01
CA ALA A 422 3.52 -34.79 17.19
C ALA A 422 5.03 -34.51 17.14
N ALA A 423 5.48 -33.64 16.21
CA ALA A 423 6.88 -33.26 16.10
C ALA A 423 7.40 -32.51 17.35
N LYS A 424 6.56 -31.68 18.01
CA LYS A 424 6.89 -31.00 19.28
C LYS A 424 7.22 -31.97 20.43
N VAL A 425 6.70 -33.20 20.37
CA VAL A 425 7.02 -34.24 21.36
C VAL A 425 8.05 -35.27 20.84
N GLY A 426 8.77 -34.90 19.75
CA GLY A 426 9.83 -35.76 19.19
C GLY A 426 9.33 -36.93 18.32
N SER A 427 8.08 -36.91 17.87
CA SER A 427 7.49 -37.93 16.98
C SER A 427 7.39 -37.36 15.54
N GLN A 428 8.43 -37.55 14.73
CA GLN A 428 8.46 -37.12 13.33
C GLN A 428 7.63 -38.08 12.48
N LYS A 429 6.82 -37.50 11.55
CA LYS A 429 5.93 -38.30 10.68
C LYS A 429 6.69 -39.28 9.81
N ASP A 430 7.79 -38.87 9.22
CA ASP A 430 8.58 -39.72 8.33
C ASP A 430 9.14 -40.96 9.05
N ASP A 431 9.57 -40.78 10.31
CA ASP A 431 10.02 -41.90 11.17
C ASP A 431 8.86 -42.84 11.56
N LEU A 432 7.68 -42.26 11.79
CA LEU A 432 6.46 -42.99 12.10
C LEU A 432 5.99 -43.83 10.90
N ASP A 433 5.98 -43.27 9.71
CA ASP A 433 5.59 -43.93 8.46
C ASP A 433 6.54 -45.10 8.12
N LEU A 434 7.83 -44.99 8.45
CA LEU A 434 8.79 -46.11 8.32
C LEU A 434 8.52 -47.23 9.34
N ARG A 435 8.10 -46.90 10.58
CA ARG A 435 7.81 -47.88 11.63
C ARG A 435 6.44 -48.51 11.50
N PHE A 436 5.48 -47.80 10.97
CA PHE A 436 4.08 -48.18 10.81
C PHE A 436 3.63 -47.88 9.36
N PRO A 437 4.12 -48.64 8.37
CA PRO A 437 3.74 -48.44 6.98
C PRO A 437 2.23 -48.53 6.80
N ARG A 438 1.64 -47.59 6.09
CA ARG A 438 0.21 -47.58 5.73
C ARG A 438 -0.04 -48.70 4.70
N ILE A 439 -1.01 -49.55 4.96
CA ILE A 439 -1.39 -50.69 4.12
C ILE A 439 -2.82 -50.58 3.58
N GLY A 440 -3.61 -49.63 4.10
CA GLY A 440 -4.96 -49.35 3.63
C GLY A 440 -5.56 -48.12 4.25
N GLU A 441 -6.66 -47.63 3.69
CA GLU A 441 -7.35 -46.46 4.18
C GLU A 441 -8.85 -46.43 3.84
N ILE A 442 -9.63 -45.74 4.69
CA ILE A 442 -11.00 -45.33 4.45
C ILE A 442 -10.94 -43.81 4.44
N PRO A 443 -11.08 -43.17 3.27
CA PRO A 443 -10.90 -41.72 3.12
C PRO A 443 -11.98 -40.93 3.84
N PHE A 444 -11.69 -39.68 4.15
CA PHE A 444 -12.66 -38.76 4.73
C PHE A 444 -13.83 -38.49 3.78
N THR A 445 -15.04 -38.56 4.30
CA THR A 445 -16.24 -38.07 3.61
C THR A 445 -17.02 -37.13 4.54
N SER A 446 -17.70 -36.14 3.97
CA SER A 446 -18.54 -35.19 4.72
C SER A 446 -19.70 -35.85 5.44
N GLU A 447 -20.15 -37.02 4.96
CA GLU A 447 -21.22 -37.84 5.56
C GLU A 447 -20.71 -38.62 6.75
N ALA A 448 -19.57 -39.33 6.60
CA ALA A 448 -18.96 -40.12 7.66
C ALA A 448 -18.26 -39.27 8.73
N LYS A 449 -17.81 -38.03 8.38
CA LYS A 449 -17.08 -37.09 9.26
C LYS A 449 -15.88 -37.73 9.99
N ARG A 450 -15.27 -38.71 9.39
CA ARG A 450 -14.07 -39.41 9.88
C ARG A 450 -13.21 -39.90 8.73
N MET A 451 -11.95 -40.15 9.02
CA MET A 451 -10.96 -40.79 8.17
C MET A 451 -10.30 -41.92 9.00
N THR A 452 -10.03 -43.07 8.39
CA THR A 452 -9.37 -44.20 9.05
C THR A 452 -8.24 -44.71 8.17
N THR A 453 -7.08 -44.98 8.76
CA THR A 453 -5.91 -45.55 8.08
C THR A 453 -5.49 -46.85 8.78
N LEU A 454 -5.11 -47.85 8.00
CA LEU A 454 -4.62 -49.15 8.48
C LEU A 454 -3.10 -49.20 8.26
N HIS A 455 -2.39 -49.58 9.31
CA HIS A 455 -0.94 -49.63 9.35
C HIS A 455 -0.44 -51.00 9.81
N SER A 456 0.64 -51.43 9.19
CA SER A 456 1.33 -52.66 9.66
C SER A 456 2.26 -52.33 10.80
N SER A 457 2.26 -53.21 11.82
CA SER A 457 3.18 -53.12 12.95
C SER A 457 3.75 -54.46 13.34
N ALA A 458 4.84 -54.47 14.13
CA ALA A 458 5.48 -55.69 14.61
C ALA A 458 4.54 -56.61 15.46
N ASN A 459 3.43 -56.03 16.00
CA ASN A 459 2.49 -56.72 16.88
C ASN A 459 1.11 -56.93 16.22
N GLY A 460 1.01 -56.94 14.90
CA GLY A 460 -0.26 -57.02 14.15
C GLY A 460 -0.65 -55.68 13.52
N ASP A 461 -1.69 -55.70 12.68
CA ASP A 461 -2.13 -54.50 11.96
C ASP A 461 -2.97 -53.60 12.87
N VAL A 462 -2.76 -52.28 12.80
CA VAL A 462 -3.41 -51.28 13.65
C VAL A 462 -4.13 -50.25 12.80
N ALA A 463 -5.40 -50.03 13.08
CA ALA A 463 -6.15 -48.92 12.50
C ALA A 463 -6.12 -47.70 13.40
N TYR A 464 -5.95 -46.55 12.80
CA TYR A 464 -6.08 -45.22 13.43
C TYR A 464 -7.19 -44.46 12.76
N ALA A 465 -8.04 -43.79 13.54
CA ALA A 465 -9.13 -42.95 13.03
C ALA A 465 -9.10 -41.58 13.65
N LYS A 466 -9.40 -40.56 12.84
CA LYS A 466 -9.66 -39.15 13.26
C LYS A 466 -10.99 -38.68 12.74
N GLY A 467 -11.63 -37.77 13.45
CA GLY A 467 -12.91 -37.21 12.99
C GLY A 467 -13.64 -36.41 14.04
N ALA A 468 -14.91 -36.12 13.72
CA ALA A 468 -15.79 -35.42 14.64
C ALA A 468 -15.93 -36.23 15.97
N PRO A 469 -15.84 -35.56 17.13
CA PRO A 469 -15.84 -36.24 18.42
C PRO A 469 -17.02 -37.21 18.61
N GLU A 470 -18.21 -36.82 18.23
CA GLU A 470 -19.43 -37.62 18.35
C GLU A 470 -19.34 -38.88 17.49
N THR A 471 -18.81 -38.77 16.27
CA THR A 471 -18.67 -39.89 15.33
C THR A 471 -17.62 -40.90 15.84
N ILE A 472 -16.45 -40.40 16.25
CA ILE A 472 -15.39 -41.27 16.78
C ILE A 472 -15.81 -41.95 18.07
N LEU A 473 -16.46 -41.23 19.00
CA LEU A 473 -17.01 -41.83 20.21
C LEU A 473 -18.05 -42.91 19.90
N GLY A 474 -18.88 -42.71 18.86
CA GLY A 474 -19.82 -43.75 18.42
C GLY A 474 -19.15 -45.03 17.93
N SER A 475 -17.94 -44.98 17.42
CA SER A 475 -17.13 -46.12 16.97
C SER A 475 -16.35 -46.80 18.12
N CYS A 476 -16.23 -46.13 19.28
CA CYS A 476 -15.42 -46.64 20.41
C CYS A 476 -16.22 -47.43 21.41
N SER A 477 -15.68 -48.60 21.86
CA SER A 477 -16.14 -49.37 22.99
C SER A 477 -15.17 -49.32 24.18
N LEU A 478 -13.95 -48.89 23.93
CA LEU A 478 -12.85 -48.79 24.91
C LEU A 478 -12.31 -47.35 24.94
N GLN A 479 -11.63 -46.99 26.04
CA GLN A 479 -10.82 -45.79 26.19
C GLN A 479 -9.43 -46.15 26.72
N MET A 480 -8.42 -45.38 26.32
CA MET A 480 -7.05 -45.52 26.81
C MET A 480 -6.88 -44.79 28.14
N THR A 481 -6.40 -45.51 29.16
CA THR A 481 -6.08 -44.94 30.48
C THR A 481 -4.63 -45.22 30.85
N ARG A 482 -4.18 -44.73 32.02
CA ARG A 482 -2.84 -45.08 32.55
C ARG A 482 -2.67 -46.52 32.85
N GLN A 483 -3.77 -47.24 33.09
CA GLN A 483 -3.79 -48.71 33.42
C GLN A 483 -3.95 -49.54 32.15
N GLY A 484 -4.03 -48.97 30.99
CA GLY A 484 -4.30 -49.62 29.70
C GLY A 484 -5.72 -49.33 29.18
N GLU A 485 -6.20 -50.20 28.30
CA GLU A 485 -7.54 -50.10 27.69
C GLU A 485 -8.59 -50.55 28.69
N VAL A 486 -9.61 -49.69 28.90
CA VAL A 486 -10.76 -49.99 29.77
C VAL A 486 -12.06 -49.71 29.00
N ALA A 487 -13.16 -50.31 29.41
CA ALA A 487 -14.47 -50.10 28.80
C ALA A 487 -14.88 -48.62 28.87
N LEU A 488 -15.40 -48.07 27.79
CA LEU A 488 -15.89 -46.67 27.68
C LEU A 488 -17.36 -46.63 28.10
N GLY A 489 -17.63 -46.25 29.36
CA GLY A 489 -18.98 -46.11 29.90
C GLY A 489 -19.68 -44.79 29.48
N ASP A 490 -21.00 -44.71 29.76
CA ASP A 490 -21.77 -43.51 29.45
C ASP A 490 -21.28 -42.27 30.21
N ALA A 491 -20.91 -42.42 31.47
CA ALA A 491 -20.34 -41.33 32.27
C ALA A 491 -19.00 -40.80 31.69
N ASP A 492 -18.17 -41.64 31.11
CA ASP A 492 -16.94 -41.25 30.45
C ASP A 492 -17.23 -40.49 29.13
N ARG A 493 -18.23 -40.97 28.36
CA ARG A 493 -18.70 -40.29 27.13
C ARG A 493 -19.19 -38.90 27.45
N ASP A 494 -20.01 -38.76 28.50
CA ASP A 494 -20.51 -37.44 28.93
C ASP A 494 -19.36 -36.50 29.37
N ALA A 495 -18.37 -37.01 30.07
CA ALA A 495 -17.18 -36.25 30.48
C ALA A 495 -16.35 -35.77 29.25
N ILE A 496 -16.16 -36.66 28.27
CA ILE A 496 -15.45 -36.33 27.02
C ILE A 496 -16.24 -35.25 26.23
N LEU A 497 -17.56 -35.41 26.05
CA LEU A 497 -18.42 -34.45 25.34
C LEU A 497 -18.44 -33.10 26.06
N LYS A 498 -18.42 -33.08 27.39
CA LYS A 498 -18.29 -31.84 28.16
C LYS A 498 -16.95 -31.16 27.87
N SER A 499 -15.87 -31.89 27.74
CA SER A 499 -14.56 -31.35 27.38
C SER A 499 -14.55 -30.83 25.94
N VAL A 500 -15.25 -31.50 25.02
CA VAL A 500 -15.48 -30.99 23.67
C VAL A 500 -16.20 -29.62 23.69
N GLN A 501 -17.28 -29.52 24.49
CA GLN A 501 -18.02 -28.26 24.63
C GLN A 501 -17.18 -27.15 25.26
N GLN A 502 -16.33 -27.49 26.25
CA GLN A 502 -15.41 -26.52 26.83
C GLN A 502 -14.39 -26.01 25.82
N MET A 503 -13.74 -26.88 25.04
CA MET A 503 -12.79 -26.52 24.02
C MET A 503 -13.46 -25.71 22.88
N ALA A 504 -14.67 -26.11 22.49
CA ALA A 504 -15.46 -25.35 21.50
C ALA A 504 -15.84 -23.97 22.03
N GLY A 505 -16.09 -23.83 23.35
CA GLY A 505 -16.29 -22.52 24.01
C GLY A 505 -15.04 -21.64 24.03
N GLU A 506 -13.83 -22.24 23.94
CA GLU A 506 -12.55 -21.58 23.70
C GLU A 506 -12.31 -21.32 22.20
N ALA A 507 -13.33 -21.49 21.35
CA ALA A 507 -13.28 -21.39 19.89
C ALA A 507 -12.29 -22.35 19.20
N LEU A 508 -12.00 -23.48 19.83
CA LEU A 508 -11.15 -24.49 19.23
C LEU A 508 -11.96 -25.43 18.33
N ARG A 509 -11.42 -25.74 17.17
CA ARG A 509 -11.87 -26.87 16.35
C ARG A 509 -11.39 -28.14 17.02
N VAL A 510 -12.32 -29.04 17.41
CA VAL A 510 -12.00 -30.23 18.14
C VAL A 510 -12.09 -31.45 17.24
N LEU A 511 -11.03 -32.24 17.20
CA LEU A 511 -11.00 -33.58 16.60
C LEU A 511 -10.72 -34.63 17.64
N ALA A 512 -11.38 -35.80 17.52
CA ALA A 512 -11.11 -36.96 18.29
C ALA A 512 -10.22 -37.92 17.49
N VAL A 513 -9.41 -38.72 18.24
CA VAL A 513 -8.55 -39.74 17.68
C VAL A 513 -8.80 -41.06 18.42
N ALA A 514 -8.87 -42.14 17.65
CA ALA A 514 -9.05 -43.49 18.15
C ALA A 514 -8.11 -44.49 17.47
N ARG A 515 -7.90 -45.67 18.07
CA ARG A 515 -7.15 -46.78 17.49
C ARG A 515 -7.90 -48.08 17.62
N LYS A 516 -7.52 -49.07 16.79
CA LYS A 516 -7.94 -50.48 16.95
C LYS A 516 -6.75 -51.37 16.62
N ALA A 517 -6.39 -52.26 17.54
CA ALA A 517 -5.38 -53.30 17.33
C ALA A 517 -5.99 -54.49 16.58
N ASP A 518 -5.17 -55.24 15.86
CA ASP A 518 -5.56 -56.44 15.09
C ASP A 518 -6.74 -56.15 14.12
N ALA A 519 -6.72 -55.00 13.47
CA ALA A 519 -7.79 -54.49 12.61
C ALA A 519 -7.64 -54.95 11.15
N THR A 520 -8.78 -55.12 10.49
CA THR A 520 -8.91 -55.21 9.02
C THR A 520 -9.68 -53.97 8.50
N LEU A 521 -9.63 -53.66 7.19
CA LEU A 521 -10.39 -52.56 6.66
C LEU A 521 -11.90 -52.68 6.86
N GLU A 522 -12.42 -53.90 6.90
CA GLU A 522 -13.86 -54.16 7.08
C GLU A 522 -14.35 -53.82 8.49
N ASP A 523 -13.50 -54.03 9.50
CA ASP A 523 -13.89 -53.85 10.91
C ASP A 523 -13.19 -52.69 11.60
N ALA A 524 -12.31 -51.99 10.89
CA ALA A 524 -11.45 -50.91 11.43
C ALA A 524 -12.22 -49.83 12.21
N GLU A 525 -13.46 -49.53 11.81
CA GLU A 525 -14.28 -48.45 12.39
C GLU A 525 -15.24 -48.90 13.50
N HIS A 526 -15.11 -50.16 13.99
CA HIS A 526 -15.97 -50.73 15.04
C HIS A 526 -15.18 -51.22 16.25
N GLY A 527 -15.69 -50.89 17.44
CA GLY A 527 -15.07 -51.35 18.68
C GLY A 527 -13.69 -50.73 18.95
N MET A 528 -13.46 -49.49 18.51
CA MET A 528 -12.19 -48.78 18.69
C MET A 528 -11.94 -48.39 20.14
N THR A 529 -10.69 -48.06 20.44
CA THR A 529 -10.22 -47.46 21.70
C THR A 529 -10.04 -45.96 21.51
N PHE A 530 -10.80 -45.16 22.24
CA PHE A 530 -10.66 -43.69 22.27
C PHE A 530 -9.30 -43.32 22.89
N LEU A 531 -8.51 -42.49 22.19
CA LEU A 531 -7.20 -42.01 22.64
C LEU A 531 -7.27 -40.63 23.28
N GLY A 532 -8.02 -39.70 22.68
CA GLY A 532 -8.11 -38.33 23.16
C GLY A 532 -8.70 -37.34 22.15
N LEU A 533 -8.67 -36.07 22.55
CA LEU A 533 -9.10 -34.94 21.72
C LEU A 533 -7.93 -33.99 21.44
N LEU A 534 -7.99 -33.37 20.29
CA LEU A 534 -7.09 -32.31 19.84
C LEU A 534 -7.92 -31.06 19.57
N GLY A 535 -7.68 -29.98 20.33
CA GLY A 535 -8.30 -28.67 20.12
C GLY A 535 -7.33 -27.76 19.43
N MET A 536 -7.71 -27.24 18.25
CA MET A 536 -6.86 -26.43 17.40
C MET A 536 -7.57 -25.16 16.93
N ILE A 537 -6.77 -24.14 16.65
CA ILE A 537 -7.24 -22.83 16.18
C ILE A 537 -6.19 -22.26 15.24
N ASP A 538 -6.60 -21.39 14.33
CA ASP A 538 -5.72 -20.48 13.61
C ASP A 538 -5.39 -19.30 14.53
N PRO A 539 -4.14 -19.20 15.06
CA PRO A 539 -3.81 -18.22 16.09
C PRO A 539 -3.65 -16.83 15.53
N PRO A 540 -3.98 -15.80 16.32
CA PRO A 540 -3.64 -14.42 15.97
C PRO A 540 -2.14 -14.26 15.72
N ARG A 541 -1.79 -13.38 14.76
CA ARG A 541 -0.40 -12.95 14.59
C ARG A 541 0.10 -12.24 15.85
N PRO A 542 1.34 -12.46 16.30
CA PRO A 542 1.87 -11.80 17.50
C PRO A 542 1.81 -10.28 17.43
N GLU A 543 2.02 -9.70 16.23
CA GLU A 543 2.03 -8.26 15.99
C GLU A 543 0.63 -7.65 15.91
N ALA A 544 -0.40 -8.44 15.57
CA ALA A 544 -1.74 -7.93 15.31
C ALA A 544 -2.34 -7.23 16.52
N ARG A 545 -2.14 -7.74 17.73
CA ARG A 545 -2.64 -7.11 18.95
C ARG A 545 -2.05 -5.71 19.16
N SER A 546 -0.73 -5.57 19.06
CA SER A 546 -0.08 -4.27 19.23
C SER A 546 -0.48 -3.29 18.13
N ALA A 547 -0.71 -3.77 16.91
CA ALA A 547 -1.18 -2.97 15.80
C ALA A 547 -2.62 -2.47 16.01
N VAL A 548 -3.51 -3.31 16.56
CA VAL A 548 -4.87 -2.92 16.96
C VAL A 548 -4.83 -1.85 18.05
N GLU A 549 -4.00 -2.01 19.08
CA GLU A 549 -3.81 -1.01 20.14
C GLU A 549 -3.30 0.32 19.56
N GLN A 550 -2.40 0.32 18.59
CA GLN A 550 -1.95 1.52 17.88
C GLN A 550 -3.07 2.18 17.08
N CYS A 551 -3.91 1.41 16.39
CA CYS A 551 -5.11 1.93 15.71
C CYS A 551 -6.02 2.65 16.68
N GLU A 552 -6.29 2.07 17.83
CA GLU A 552 -7.15 2.67 18.86
C GLU A 552 -6.56 3.99 19.38
N GLN A 553 -5.26 4.02 19.70
CA GLN A 553 -4.57 5.26 20.09
C GLN A 553 -4.63 6.33 19.00
N ALA A 554 -4.60 5.91 17.76
CA ALA A 554 -4.71 6.76 16.58
C ALA A 554 -6.16 7.17 16.26
N GLY A 555 -7.15 6.76 17.06
CA GLY A 555 -8.57 7.00 16.82
C GLY A 555 -9.12 6.26 15.60
N ILE A 556 -8.46 5.19 15.15
CA ILE A 556 -8.89 4.35 14.03
C ILE A 556 -9.62 3.15 14.62
N ARG A 557 -10.82 2.93 14.16
CA ARG A 557 -11.62 1.79 14.55
C ARG A 557 -11.26 0.58 13.69
N VAL A 558 -11.04 -0.57 14.33
CA VAL A 558 -10.84 -1.84 13.62
C VAL A 558 -12.09 -2.71 13.81
N VAL A 559 -12.61 -3.22 12.71
CA VAL A 559 -13.80 -4.09 12.66
C VAL A 559 -13.41 -5.40 12.02
N MET A 560 -13.73 -6.51 12.67
CA MET A 560 -13.48 -7.85 12.11
C MET A 560 -14.66 -8.28 11.24
N ILE A 561 -14.36 -8.77 10.04
CA ILE A 561 -15.35 -9.30 9.09
C ILE A 561 -14.87 -10.66 8.62
N THR A 562 -15.61 -11.74 8.91
CA THR A 562 -15.16 -13.10 8.61
C THR A 562 -16.30 -14.05 8.21
N GLY A 563 -15.96 -15.07 7.42
CA GLY A 563 -16.84 -16.21 7.15
C GLY A 563 -16.93 -17.23 8.29
N ASP A 564 -16.13 -17.09 9.34
CA ASP A 564 -16.04 -18.04 10.47
C ASP A 564 -17.30 -18.08 11.34
N HIS A 565 -17.34 -19.14 12.16
CA HIS A 565 -18.38 -19.30 13.19
C HIS A 565 -18.32 -18.15 14.22
N PRO A 566 -19.46 -17.62 14.69
CA PRO A 566 -19.51 -16.49 15.63
C PRO A 566 -18.62 -16.67 16.86
N LEU A 567 -18.66 -17.82 17.51
CA LEU A 567 -17.85 -18.10 18.69
C LEU A 567 -16.33 -17.99 18.42
N THR A 568 -15.90 -18.47 17.25
CA THR A 568 -14.49 -18.39 16.85
C THR A 568 -14.10 -16.92 16.57
N ALA A 569 -14.92 -16.20 15.85
CA ALA A 569 -14.70 -14.79 15.54
C ALA A 569 -14.62 -13.94 16.81
N GLU A 570 -15.55 -14.11 17.75
CA GLU A 570 -15.56 -13.42 19.03
C GLU A 570 -14.34 -13.75 19.90
N ALA A 571 -13.92 -15.01 19.96
CA ALA A 571 -12.77 -15.40 20.76
C ALA A 571 -11.47 -14.77 20.25
N VAL A 572 -11.24 -14.82 18.93
CA VAL A 572 -10.08 -14.18 18.30
C VAL A 572 -10.16 -12.65 18.47
N ALA A 573 -11.33 -12.04 18.29
CA ALA A 573 -11.51 -10.62 18.47
C ALA A 573 -11.26 -10.16 19.91
N ARG A 574 -11.64 -10.97 20.94
CA ARG A 574 -11.30 -10.70 22.36
C ARG A 574 -9.80 -10.82 22.61
N GLU A 575 -9.14 -11.84 22.07
CA GLU A 575 -7.69 -12.01 22.22
C GLU A 575 -6.91 -10.85 21.62
N LEU A 576 -7.37 -10.32 20.48
CA LEU A 576 -6.81 -9.13 19.81
C LEU A 576 -7.19 -7.81 20.48
N GLY A 577 -8.17 -7.79 21.39
CA GLY A 577 -8.68 -6.57 22.01
C GLY A 577 -9.65 -5.77 21.14
N LEU A 578 -10.15 -6.36 20.05
CA LEU A 578 -11.14 -5.77 19.14
C LEU A 578 -12.56 -5.80 19.72
N PHE A 579 -12.92 -6.87 20.43
CA PHE A 579 -14.25 -7.07 20.98
C PHE A 579 -14.28 -6.69 22.45
N LYS A 580 -14.85 -5.51 22.78
CA LYS A 580 -14.87 -4.95 24.14
C LYS A 580 -16.28 -4.77 24.68
N VAL A 581 -17.07 -3.92 24.07
CA VAL A 581 -18.40 -3.49 24.53
C VAL A 581 -19.44 -3.54 23.39
N GLY A 582 -18.99 -3.68 22.15
CA GLY A 582 -19.85 -3.69 20.96
C GLY A 582 -20.62 -4.99 20.75
N ARG A 583 -21.31 -5.06 19.63
CA ARG A 583 -22.07 -6.25 19.19
C ARG A 583 -21.25 -7.09 18.21
N ALA A 584 -21.41 -8.41 18.31
CA ALA A 584 -21.15 -9.32 17.22
C ALA A 584 -22.47 -9.58 16.47
N VAL A 585 -22.43 -9.60 15.13
CA VAL A 585 -23.59 -9.80 14.26
C VAL A 585 -23.25 -10.89 13.25
N THR A 586 -24.21 -11.80 13.03
CA THR A 586 -24.08 -12.86 12.02
C THR A 586 -24.60 -12.39 10.66
N GLY A 587 -24.18 -13.06 9.57
CA GLY A 587 -24.70 -12.83 8.23
C GLY A 587 -26.23 -12.93 8.16
N ALA A 588 -26.84 -13.91 8.83
CA ALA A 588 -28.30 -14.07 8.89
C ALA A 588 -28.98 -12.85 9.57
N GLU A 589 -28.43 -12.38 10.71
CA GLU A 589 -28.95 -11.15 11.36
C GLU A 589 -28.74 -9.91 10.48
N LEU A 590 -27.68 -9.89 9.68
CA LEU A 590 -27.41 -8.79 8.76
C LEU A 590 -28.35 -8.79 7.55
N GLU A 591 -28.73 -9.96 7.05
CA GLU A 591 -29.73 -10.10 5.98
C GLU A 591 -31.10 -9.59 6.43
N ASP A 592 -31.46 -9.80 7.71
CA ASP A 592 -32.72 -9.31 8.29
C ASP A 592 -32.73 -7.79 8.54
N MET A 593 -31.57 -7.12 8.59
CA MET A 593 -31.44 -5.67 8.77
C MET A 593 -31.67 -4.92 7.46
N SER A 594 -32.50 -3.86 7.49
CA SER A 594 -32.52 -2.90 6.38
C SER A 594 -31.21 -2.08 6.30
N ASP A 595 -30.92 -1.49 5.14
CA ASP A 595 -29.72 -0.68 4.97
C ASP A 595 -29.72 0.55 5.88
N GLU A 596 -30.89 1.18 6.14
CA GLU A 596 -31.02 2.29 7.09
C GLU A 596 -30.82 1.85 8.54
N GLU A 597 -31.19 0.62 8.88
CA GLU A 597 -30.93 0.05 10.20
C GLU A 597 -29.45 -0.27 10.39
N LEU A 598 -28.83 -0.88 9.38
CA LEU A 598 -27.40 -1.13 9.37
C LEU A 598 -26.61 0.17 9.49
N GLU A 599 -26.95 1.21 8.72
CA GLU A 599 -26.31 2.53 8.81
C GLU A 599 -26.38 3.13 10.22
N ARG A 600 -27.52 2.99 10.91
CA ARG A 600 -27.66 3.47 12.29
C ARG A 600 -26.81 2.71 13.29
N ASN A 601 -26.63 1.40 13.10
CA ASN A 601 -25.99 0.50 14.06
C ASN A 601 -24.52 0.21 13.75
N VAL A 602 -24.03 0.49 12.53
CA VAL A 602 -22.70 0.11 12.04
C VAL A 602 -21.56 0.57 12.98
N GLU A 603 -21.75 1.67 13.71
CA GLU A 603 -20.77 2.19 14.67
C GLU A 603 -20.70 1.38 15.97
N THR A 604 -21.68 0.53 16.28
CA THR A 604 -21.74 -0.28 17.50
C THR A 604 -21.34 -1.74 17.27
N ILE A 605 -21.23 -2.16 16.03
CA ILE A 605 -20.88 -3.54 15.66
C ILE A 605 -19.37 -3.65 15.48
N GLU A 606 -18.72 -4.53 16.24
CA GLU A 606 -17.26 -4.73 16.22
C GLU A 606 -16.86 -5.99 15.44
N VAL A 607 -17.75 -6.99 15.35
CA VAL A 607 -17.51 -8.27 14.70
C VAL A 607 -18.67 -8.65 13.80
N TYR A 608 -18.36 -9.01 12.56
CA TYR A 608 -19.30 -9.61 11.62
C TYR A 608 -18.83 -11.03 11.29
N SER A 609 -19.69 -12.03 11.49
CA SER A 609 -19.37 -13.46 11.33
C SER A 609 -20.30 -14.14 10.36
N ARG A 610 -19.86 -15.19 9.67
CA ARG A 610 -20.60 -15.91 8.62
C ARG A 610 -21.21 -15.00 7.55
N VAL A 611 -20.45 -13.95 7.17
CA VAL A 611 -20.94 -12.96 6.20
C VAL A 611 -20.65 -13.40 4.76
N SER A 612 -21.59 -13.06 3.89
CA SER A 612 -21.44 -13.23 2.44
C SER A 612 -20.65 -12.07 1.81
N PRO A 613 -20.19 -12.20 0.56
CA PRO A 613 -19.56 -11.09 -0.18
C PRO A 613 -20.47 -9.86 -0.30
N ALA A 614 -21.77 -10.05 -0.46
CA ALA A 614 -22.75 -8.96 -0.52
C ALA A 614 -22.83 -8.20 0.82
N ASP A 615 -22.73 -8.91 1.94
CA ASP A 615 -22.74 -8.31 3.27
C ASP A 615 -21.50 -7.46 3.51
N LYS A 616 -20.31 -7.94 3.08
CA LYS A 616 -19.07 -7.16 3.15
C LYS A 616 -19.23 -5.81 2.44
N LEU A 617 -19.86 -5.81 1.26
CA LEU A 617 -20.14 -4.59 0.50
C LEU A 617 -21.13 -3.67 1.23
N ARG A 618 -22.19 -4.21 1.85
CA ARG A 618 -23.19 -3.45 2.61
C ARG A 618 -22.56 -2.77 3.82
N VAL A 619 -21.71 -3.47 4.56
CA VAL A 619 -21.00 -2.91 5.75
C VAL A 619 -20.13 -1.74 5.33
N VAL A 620 -19.30 -1.88 4.28
CA VAL A 620 -18.47 -0.80 3.76
C VAL A 620 -19.31 0.40 3.34
N THR A 621 -20.42 0.16 2.64
CA THR A 621 -21.32 1.23 2.18
C THR A 621 -21.96 1.97 3.35
N ALA A 622 -22.40 1.26 4.40
CA ALA A 622 -22.99 1.87 5.59
C ALA A 622 -21.97 2.73 6.37
N LEU A 623 -20.71 2.27 6.48
CA LEU A 623 -19.64 3.07 7.10
C LEU A 623 -19.36 4.36 6.31
N GLN A 624 -19.30 4.28 4.98
CA GLN A 624 -19.13 5.44 4.11
C GLN A 624 -20.30 6.42 4.20
N ALA A 625 -21.54 5.95 4.31
CA ALA A 625 -22.74 6.78 4.50
C ALA A 625 -22.66 7.58 5.83
N ARG A 626 -22.07 7.00 6.88
CA ARG A 626 -21.79 7.70 8.15
C ARG A 626 -20.61 8.67 8.09
N GLY A 627 -19.94 8.76 6.94
CA GLY A 627 -18.83 9.68 6.72
C GLY A 627 -17.45 9.14 7.13
N HIS A 628 -17.36 7.84 7.40
CA HIS A 628 -16.09 7.18 7.63
C HIS A 628 -15.34 6.97 6.33
N LEU A 629 -14.00 7.04 6.41
CA LEU A 629 -13.10 6.54 5.37
C LEU A 629 -12.75 5.10 5.72
N ALA A 630 -13.31 4.18 4.96
CA ALA A 630 -13.21 2.75 5.20
C ALA A 630 -12.07 2.12 4.37
N ALA A 631 -11.13 1.51 5.05
CA ALA A 631 -10.21 0.54 4.46
C ALA A 631 -10.83 -0.86 4.59
N MET A 632 -10.68 -1.72 3.58
CA MET A 632 -11.18 -3.09 3.57
C MET A 632 -10.07 -4.04 3.14
N THR A 633 -9.82 -5.11 3.91
CA THR A 633 -8.91 -6.18 3.52
C THR A 633 -9.66 -7.37 2.91
N GLY A 634 -9.00 -8.12 2.06
CA GLY A 634 -9.52 -9.36 1.49
C GLY A 634 -8.47 -10.06 0.62
N ASP A 635 -8.63 -11.36 0.43
CA ASP A 635 -7.71 -12.21 -0.33
C ASP A 635 -8.41 -12.92 -1.51
N GLY A 636 -9.71 -13.15 -1.42
CA GLY A 636 -10.48 -13.93 -2.38
C GLY A 636 -11.14 -13.11 -3.50
N VAL A 637 -11.59 -13.83 -4.52
CA VAL A 637 -12.45 -13.29 -5.60
C VAL A 637 -13.73 -12.67 -5.02
N ASN A 638 -14.25 -13.27 -3.96
CA ASN A 638 -15.45 -12.86 -3.26
C ASN A 638 -15.33 -11.49 -2.56
N ASP A 639 -14.10 -11.05 -2.28
CA ASP A 639 -13.83 -9.77 -1.61
C ASP A 639 -13.70 -8.60 -2.60
N ALA A 640 -13.46 -8.89 -3.87
CA ALA A 640 -13.19 -7.89 -4.89
C ALA A 640 -14.24 -6.76 -4.98
N PRO A 641 -15.56 -7.02 -4.89
CA PRO A 641 -16.55 -5.94 -4.87
C PRO A 641 -16.41 -5.00 -3.68
N ALA A 642 -16.16 -5.54 -2.48
CA ALA A 642 -15.97 -4.76 -1.26
C ALA A 642 -14.63 -4.00 -1.28
N LEU A 643 -13.55 -4.63 -1.77
CA LEU A 643 -12.24 -3.99 -1.98
C LEU A 643 -12.32 -2.81 -2.94
N LYS A 644 -13.04 -2.96 -4.06
CA LYS A 644 -13.23 -1.90 -5.05
C LYS A 644 -14.12 -0.77 -4.53
N LYS A 645 -15.10 -1.07 -3.66
CA LYS A 645 -16.03 -0.10 -3.09
C LYS A 645 -15.40 0.70 -1.96
N ALA A 646 -14.53 0.11 -1.16
CA ALA A 646 -13.85 0.77 -0.06
C ALA A 646 -13.06 2.00 -0.54
N ASP A 647 -12.86 2.98 0.33
CA ASP A 647 -11.99 4.12 0.04
C ASP A 647 -10.56 3.65 -0.19
N ILE A 648 -10.17 2.56 0.50
CA ILE A 648 -8.92 1.83 0.26
C ILE A 648 -9.20 0.32 0.34
N GLY A 649 -9.17 -0.36 -0.80
CA GLY A 649 -9.06 -1.81 -0.85
C GLY A 649 -7.62 -2.25 -0.59
N ILE A 650 -7.45 -3.28 0.23
CA ILE A 650 -6.15 -3.84 0.62
C ILE A 650 -6.18 -5.33 0.35
N ALA A 651 -5.39 -5.79 -0.61
CA ALA A 651 -5.27 -7.21 -0.93
C ALA A 651 -4.07 -7.85 -0.24
N MET A 652 -4.16 -9.15 -0.02
CA MET A 652 -3.03 -9.97 0.41
C MET A 652 -2.09 -10.22 -0.77
N GLY A 653 -0.80 -10.27 -0.54
CA GLY A 653 0.23 -10.45 -1.57
C GLY A 653 0.61 -11.92 -1.76
N ILE A 654 0.61 -12.69 -0.67
CA ILE A 654 0.97 -14.12 -0.65
C ILE A 654 -0.26 -14.98 -0.93
N THR A 655 -1.32 -14.82 -0.11
CA THR A 655 -2.55 -15.61 -0.22
C THR A 655 -3.58 -15.02 -1.18
N GLY A 656 -3.44 -13.73 -1.53
CA GLY A 656 -4.43 -13.02 -2.34
C GLY A 656 -4.45 -13.47 -3.80
N THR A 657 -5.66 -13.62 -4.34
CA THR A 657 -5.88 -13.89 -5.76
C THR A 657 -5.56 -12.66 -6.62
N ASP A 658 -5.28 -12.86 -7.90
CA ASP A 658 -5.05 -11.76 -8.84
C ASP A 658 -6.23 -10.78 -8.90
N VAL A 659 -7.44 -11.31 -8.79
CA VAL A 659 -8.68 -10.51 -8.76
C VAL A 659 -8.72 -9.58 -7.56
N SER A 660 -8.41 -10.09 -6.37
CA SER A 660 -8.35 -9.27 -5.15
C SER A 660 -7.26 -8.21 -5.26
N ARG A 661 -6.07 -8.60 -5.74
CA ARG A 661 -4.93 -7.68 -5.97
C ARG A 661 -5.26 -6.59 -6.99
N GLU A 662 -6.01 -6.90 -8.06
CA GLU A 662 -6.40 -5.91 -9.07
C GLU A 662 -7.50 -4.96 -8.58
N ALA A 663 -8.45 -5.46 -7.82
CA ALA A 663 -9.52 -4.66 -7.22
C ALA A 663 -8.97 -3.66 -6.17
N ALA A 664 -7.89 -4.02 -5.49
CA ALA A 664 -7.31 -3.27 -4.39
C ALA A 664 -6.47 -2.07 -4.84
N ALA A 665 -6.39 -1.06 -3.98
CA ALA A 665 -5.52 0.10 -4.12
C ALA A 665 -4.12 -0.15 -3.52
N MET A 666 -4.00 -1.13 -2.62
CA MET A 666 -2.76 -1.51 -1.94
C MET A 666 -2.69 -3.03 -1.80
N THR A 667 -1.47 -3.58 -1.84
CA THR A 667 -1.20 -5.01 -1.61
C THR A 667 -0.19 -5.15 -0.47
N LEU A 668 -0.45 -6.05 0.48
CA LEU A 668 0.47 -6.38 1.57
C LEU A 668 1.40 -7.50 1.13
N LEU A 669 2.70 -7.26 1.12
CA LEU A 669 3.68 -8.25 0.67
C LEU A 669 3.93 -9.38 1.67
N ASP A 670 3.46 -9.22 2.91
CA ASP A 670 3.63 -10.15 4.05
C ASP A 670 2.30 -10.60 4.66
N ASP A 671 1.19 -10.25 4.05
CA ASP A 671 -0.18 -10.52 4.51
C ASP A 671 -0.43 -10.14 5.99
N ASN A 672 0.29 -9.13 6.51
CA ASN A 672 0.29 -8.78 7.92
C ASN A 672 -0.49 -7.49 8.20
N PHE A 673 -1.45 -7.54 9.11
CA PHE A 673 -2.24 -6.37 9.53
C PHE A 673 -1.36 -5.22 10.05
N ALA A 674 -0.23 -5.52 10.71
CA ALA A 674 0.70 -4.49 11.20
C ALA A 674 1.27 -3.63 10.08
N SER A 675 1.43 -4.17 8.88
CA SER A 675 1.89 -3.44 7.70
C SER A 675 0.86 -2.42 7.21
N ILE A 676 -0.44 -2.65 7.45
CA ILE A 676 -1.50 -1.65 7.21
C ILE A 676 -1.30 -0.45 8.13
N VAL A 677 -1.08 -0.70 9.42
CA VAL A 677 -0.89 0.37 10.43
C VAL A 677 0.37 1.18 10.12
N ALA A 678 1.45 0.50 9.73
CA ALA A 678 2.67 1.16 9.28
C ALA A 678 2.46 2.03 8.04
N ALA A 679 1.65 1.57 7.09
CA ALA A 679 1.30 2.35 5.90
C ALA A 679 0.41 3.56 6.22
N VAL A 680 -0.52 3.44 7.18
CA VAL A 680 -1.31 4.58 7.69
C VAL A 680 -0.40 5.63 8.33
N GLU A 681 0.57 5.22 9.13
CA GLU A 681 1.56 6.12 9.74
C GLU A 681 2.35 6.89 8.66
N GLU A 682 2.85 6.20 7.63
CA GLU A 682 3.54 6.85 6.51
C GLU A 682 2.62 7.79 5.74
N GLY A 683 1.37 7.41 5.47
CA GLY A 683 0.38 8.27 4.80
C GLY A 683 0.11 9.56 5.58
N ARG A 684 -0.01 9.49 6.92
CA ARG A 684 -0.10 10.65 7.80
C ARG A 684 1.14 11.52 7.74
N GLY A 685 2.34 10.91 7.74
CA GLY A 685 3.62 11.59 7.64
C GLY A 685 3.78 12.37 6.33
N ILE A 686 3.38 11.77 5.22
CA ILE A 686 3.41 12.41 3.89
C ILE A 686 2.50 13.63 3.87
N PHE A 687 1.28 13.50 4.39
CA PHE A 687 0.34 14.63 4.45
C PHE A 687 0.87 15.78 5.32
N GLU A 688 1.44 15.47 6.49
CA GLU A 688 2.08 16.49 7.34
C GLU A 688 3.23 17.19 6.61
N ASN A 689 4.05 16.46 5.86
CA ASN A 689 5.14 17.06 5.09
C ASN A 689 4.63 17.97 3.97
N ILE A 690 3.54 17.58 3.29
CA ILE A 690 2.86 18.44 2.31
C ILE A 690 2.37 19.73 2.97
N LYS A 691 1.79 19.65 4.14
CA LYS A 691 1.36 20.81 4.93
C LYS A 691 2.54 21.72 5.30
N LYS A 692 3.65 21.17 5.76
CA LYS A 692 4.85 21.92 6.17
C LYS A 692 5.38 22.78 5.03
N TYR A 693 5.61 22.20 3.86
CA TYR A 693 6.15 22.98 2.75
C TYR A 693 5.14 23.98 2.20
N LEU A 694 3.84 23.68 2.20
CA LEU A 694 2.81 24.66 1.81
C LEU A 694 2.80 25.87 2.74
N MET A 695 2.88 25.65 4.06
CA MET A 695 2.99 26.75 5.03
C MET A 695 4.22 27.60 4.76
N TYR A 696 5.35 26.98 4.45
CA TYR A 696 6.60 27.64 4.14
C TYR A 696 6.48 28.52 2.88
N LEU A 697 6.11 27.94 1.74
CA LEU A 697 6.03 28.63 0.46
C LEU A 697 5.00 29.76 0.49
N LEU A 698 3.78 29.49 0.92
CA LEU A 698 2.72 30.49 0.88
C LEU A 698 2.95 31.64 1.87
N SER A 699 3.53 31.34 3.04
CA SER A 699 3.93 32.39 3.99
C SER A 699 5.07 33.27 3.43
N SER A 700 5.99 32.70 2.64
CA SER A 700 7.08 33.43 2.00
C SER A 700 6.52 34.36 0.93
N ASN A 701 5.66 33.87 0.04
CA ASN A 701 5.03 34.66 -1.02
C ASN A 701 4.18 35.83 -0.46
N ILE A 702 3.43 35.59 0.64
CA ILE A 702 2.69 36.67 1.33
C ILE A 702 3.66 37.75 1.81
N GLY A 703 4.82 37.37 2.36
CA GLY A 703 5.86 38.31 2.82
C GLY A 703 6.43 39.17 1.71
N GLU A 704 6.74 38.57 0.56
CA GLU A 704 7.30 39.23 -0.60
C GLU A 704 6.32 40.20 -1.25
N ILE A 705 5.10 39.72 -1.53
CA ILE A 705 4.04 40.53 -2.09
C ILE A 705 3.73 41.71 -1.17
N GLY A 706 3.62 41.43 0.14
CA GLY A 706 3.37 42.43 1.16
C GLY A 706 4.45 43.51 1.23
N LEU A 707 5.72 43.12 1.13
CA LEU A 707 6.87 44.02 1.10
C LEU A 707 6.78 44.98 -0.12
N MET A 708 6.56 44.36 -1.31
CA MET A 708 6.52 45.14 -2.57
C MET A 708 5.30 46.07 -2.60
N ALA A 709 4.13 45.56 -2.24
CA ALA A 709 2.90 46.38 -2.16
C ALA A 709 3.03 47.48 -1.10
N GLY A 710 3.55 47.14 0.09
CA GLY A 710 3.74 48.10 1.17
C GLY A 710 4.69 49.22 0.81
N ALA A 711 5.82 48.93 0.18
CA ALA A 711 6.77 49.95 -0.31
C ALA A 711 6.12 50.85 -1.39
N THR A 712 5.41 50.23 -2.34
CA THR A 712 4.70 50.99 -3.39
C THR A 712 3.62 51.90 -2.82
N ILE A 713 2.80 51.41 -1.89
CA ILE A 713 1.76 52.22 -1.23
C ILE A 713 2.38 53.36 -0.41
N ALA A 714 3.48 53.09 0.30
CA ALA A 714 4.19 54.09 1.08
C ALA A 714 4.98 55.13 0.25
N GLY A 715 5.06 54.97 -1.05
CA GLY A 715 5.80 55.89 -1.95
C GLY A 715 7.30 55.78 -1.83
N LEU A 716 7.79 54.64 -1.37
CA LEU A 716 9.20 54.32 -1.28
C LEU A 716 9.74 53.79 -2.63
N PRO A 717 11.06 53.84 -2.86
CA PRO A 717 11.67 53.09 -3.95
C PRO A 717 11.35 51.59 -3.85
N LEU A 718 11.51 50.88 -4.96
CA LEU A 718 11.33 49.45 -4.95
C LEU A 718 12.39 48.80 -4.02
N PRO A 719 11.99 47.94 -3.07
CA PRO A 719 12.88 47.34 -2.07
C PRO A 719 13.71 46.18 -2.60
N LEU A 720 13.36 45.59 -3.75
CA LEU A 720 14.05 44.49 -4.41
C LEU A 720 14.10 44.73 -5.93
N THR A 721 15.17 44.23 -6.56
CA THR A 721 15.26 44.17 -8.03
C THR A 721 14.48 42.96 -8.57
N ALA A 722 14.16 42.96 -9.86
CA ALA A 722 13.57 41.79 -10.52
C ALA A 722 14.44 40.52 -10.38
N VAL A 723 15.77 40.68 -10.51
CA VAL A 723 16.74 39.57 -10.36
C VAL A 723 16.74 39.01 -8.92
N GLN A 724 16.66 39.88 -7.91
CA GLN A 724 16.59 39.45 -6.50
C GLN A 724 15.29 38.69 -6.22
N ILE A 725 14.14 39.16 -6.76
CA ILE A 725 12.86 38.44 -6.62
C ILE A 725 12.95 37.04 -7.25
N LEU A 726 13.45 36.98 -8.51
CA LEU A 726 13.62 35.70 -9.19
C LEU A 726 14.58 34.75 -8.45
N TYR A 727 15.70 35.27 -7.89
CA TYR A 727 16.62 34.48 -7.09
C TYR A 727 15.94 33.91 -5.85
N VAL A 728 15.16 34.72 -5.13
CA VAL A 728 14.45 34.26 -3.92
C VAL A 728 13.52 33.12 -4.28
N ASN A 729 12.69 33.25 -5.29
CA ASN A 729 11.69 32.23 -5.62
C ASN A 729 12.26 30.95 -6.23
N LEU A 730 13.26 31.07 -7.09
CA LEU A 730 13.79 29.91 -7.80
C LEU A 730 14.96 29.24 -7.06
N ALA A 731 15.81 30.01 -6.40
CA ALA A 731 17.00 29.48 -5.74
C ALA A 731 16.75 29.18 -4.25
N THR A 732 16.02 30.04 -3.51
CA THR A 732 15.92 29.90 -2.04
C THR A 732 14.63 29.22 -1.58
N ASP A 733 13.58 29.19 -2.37
CA ASP A 733 12.32 28.51 -2.00
C ASP A 733 12.29 27.03 -2.41
N GLY A 734 12.97 26.65 -3.49
CA GLY A 734 12.88 25.33 -4.08
C GLY A 734 13.50 24.20 -3.24
N LEU A 735 14.76 24.35 -2.81
CA LEU A 735 15.47 23.30 -2.09
C LEU A 735 14.97 23.08 -0.66
N PRO A 736 14.68 24.11 0.17
CA PRO A 736 14.05 23.90 1.46
C PRO A 736 12.65 23.29 1.37
N ALA A 737 11.84 23.66 0.36
CA ALA A 737 10.54 23.04 0.13
C ALA A 737 10.66 21.55 -0.14
N LEU A 738 11.60 21.13 -1.02
CA LEU A 738 11.91 19.73 -1.27
C LEU A 738 12.40 19.00 0.00
N ALA A 739 13.22 19.65 0.81
CA ALA A 739 13.71 19.08 2.05
C ALA A 739 12.59 18.90 3.09
N LEU A 740 11.62 19.83 3.14
CA LEU A 740 10.44 19.70 4.00
C LEU A 740 9.51 18.57 3.54
N ALA A 741 9.43 18.32 2.23
CA ALA A 741 8.64 17.21 1.68
C ALA A 741 9.11 15.82 2.14
N VAL A 742 10.36 15.70 2.60
CA VAL A 742 10.96 14.46 3.11
C VAL A 742 11.33 14.55 4.60
N ASP A 743 10.75 15.50 5.32
CA ASP A 743 11.01 15.70 6.77
C ASP A 743 10.68 14.42 7.55
N PRO A 744 11.48 14.03 8.55
CA PRO A 744 11.15 12.92 9.43
C PRO A 744 9.76 13.08 10.06
N PRO A 745 8.97 11.99 10.19
CA PRO A 745 7.66 12.04 10.78
C PRO A 745 7.71 12.49 12.24
N GLU A 746 6.64 13.10 12.73
CA GLU A 746 6.49 13.46 14.14
C GLU A 746 6.15 12.23 14.99
N ASP A 747 6.73 12.12 16.20
CA ASP A 747 6.60 10.94 17.07
C ASP A 747 5.16 10.68 17.55
N ASP A 748 4.23 11.64 17.41
CA ASP A 748 2.85 11.55 17.91
C ASP A 748 1.80 11.38 16.81
N LEU A 749 2.20 11.04 15.59
CA LEU A 749 1.28 10.88 14.45
C LEU A 749 0.20 9.83 14.72
N MET A 750 0.57 8.73 15.37
CA MET A 750 -0.36 7.65 15.73
C MET A 750 -1.05 7.87 17.09
N GLN A 751 -0.95 9.06 17.67
CA GLN A 751 -1.72 9.48 18.85
C GLN A 751 -2.78 10.54 18.49
N ARG A 752 -2.90 10.88 17.21
CA ARG A 752 -3.84 11.88 16.71
C ARG A 752 -5.04 11.19 16.07
N PRO A 753 -6.26 11.72 16.22
CA PRO A 753 -7.44 11.18 15.53
C PRO A 753 -7.30 11.34 14.00
N PRO A 754 -8.05 10.54 13.23
CA PRO A 754 -8.08 10.67 11.77
C PRO A 754 -8.52 12.06 11.33
N ARG A 755 -7.93 12.53 10.24
CA ARG A 755 -8.26 13.82 9.65
C ARG A 755 -9.62 13.78 8.95
N ILE A 756 -10.40 14.83 9.06
CA ILE A 756 -11.62 15.01 8.29
C ILE A 756 -11.23 15.48 6.88
N VAL A 757 -11.46 14.66 5.87
CA VAL A 757 -11.03 14.93 4.48
C VAL A 757 -11.61 16.23 3.91
N ARG A 758 -12.84 16.59 4.30
CA ARG A 758 -13.50 17.83 3.86
C ARG A 758 -12.78 19.11 4.26
N THR A 759 -11.96 19.09 5.32
CA THR A 759 -11.24 20.28 5.81
C THR A 759 -10.00 20.62 4.99
N GLY A 760 -9.53 19.72 4.13
CA GLY A 760 -8.35 19.93 3.28
C GLY A 760 -7.06 20.16 4.09
N VAL A 761 -6.04 20.75 3.42
CA VAL A 761 -4.75 21.08 4.05
C VAL A 761 -4.83 22.41 4.79
N PHE A 762 -5.68 23.33 4.33
CA PHE A 762 -5.78 24.70 4.83
C PHE A 762 -6.79 24.81 5.98
N THR A 763 -6.44 24.25 7.15
CA THR A 763 -7.22 24.47 8.38
C THR A 763 -7.05 25.90 8.88
N ARG A 764 -8.01 26.41 9.69
CA ARG A 764 -7.91 27.77 10.25
C ARG A 764 -6.58 28.04 10.94
N PRO A 765 -6.06 27.16 11.82
CA PRO A 765 -4.76 27.35 12.45
C PRO A 765 -3.62 27.48 11.44
N VAL A 766 -3.56 26.62 10.43
CA VAL A 766 -2.55 26.66 9.39
C VAL A 766 -2.58 28.00 8.63
N LEU A 767 -3.78 28.47 8.23
CA LEU A 767 -3.95 29.77 7.57
C LEU A 767 -3.48 30.92 8.44
N VAL A 768 -3.82 30.91 9.75
CA VAL A 768 -3.41 31.95 10.70
C VAL A 768 -1.89 31.99 10.83
N LEU A 769 -1.23 30.83 11.00
CA LEU A 769 0.24 30.76 11.08
C LEU A 769 0.91 31.29 9.81
N MET A 770 0.39 30.93 8.62
CA MET A 770 0.89 31.43 7.35
C MET A 770 0.76 32.96 7.23
N ILE A 771 -0.42 33.50 7.57
CA ILE A 771 -0.70 34.94 7.50
C ILE A 771 0.18 35.69 8.51
N ILE A 772 0.31 35.23 9.75
CA ILE A 772 1.17 35.84 10.75
C ILE A 772 2.62 35.85 10.26
N GLY A 773 3.12 34.73 9.77
CA GLY A 773 4.49 34.63 9.25
C GLY A 773 4.74 35.53 8.04
N GLY A 774 3.76 35.65 7.13
CA GLY A 774 3.83 36.54 5.98
C GLY A 774 3.78 38.03 6.36
N LEU A 775 2.79 38.41 7.17
CA LEU A 775 2.63 39.82 7.60
C LEU A 775 3.81 40.29 8.46
N TRP A 776 4.33 39.43 9.34
CA TRP A 776 5.51 39.80 10.13
C TRP A 776 6.76 39.94 9.24
N SER A 777 6.95 39.07 8.27
CA SER A 777 8.01 39.19 7.26
C SER A 777 7.90 40.53 6.52
N THR A 778 6.69 40.90 6.08
CA THR A 778 6.38 42.18 5.47
C THR A 778 6.76 43.35 6.37
N ALA A 779 6.30 43.34 7.62
CA ALA A 779 6.54 44.43 8.57
C ALA A 779 8.02 44.61 8.91
N VAL A 780 8.73 43.50 9.13
CA VAL A 780 10.18 43.56 9.42
C VAL A 780 10.99 44.09 8.25
N ASN A 781 10.76 43.55 7.03
CA ASN A 781 11.52 43.94 5.85
C ASN A 781 11.19 45.38 5.39
N LEU A 782 9.92 45.77 5.43
CA LEU A 782 9.49 47.16 5.11
C LEU A 782 10.02 48.15 6.16
N GLY A 783 10.00 47.74 7.43
CA GLY A 783 10.57 48.52 8.54
C GLY A 783 12.07 48.72 8.38
N LEU A 784 12.80 47.62 8.09
CA LEU A 784 14.23 47.64 7.85
C LEU A 784 14.61 48.53 6.63
N PHE A 785 13.90 48.35 5.53
CA PHE A 785 14.10 49.15 4.35
C PHE A 785 13.88 50.66 4.61
N THR A 786 12.76 51.00 5.24
CA THR A 786 12.42 52.38 5.59
C THR A 786 13.46 53.00 6.56
N TRP A 787 13.88 52.21 7.57
CA TRP A 787 14.90 52.63 8.52
C TRP A 787 16.26 52.86 7.83
N ALA A 788 16.68 51.93 6.94
CA ALA A 788 17.95 52.05 6.23
C ALA A 788 17.97 53.36 5.37
N LEU A 789 16.89 53.63 4.61
CA LEU A 789 16.77 54.88 3.83
C LEU A 789 16.82 56.14 4.73
N ARG A 790 16.12 56.11 5.87
CA ARG A 790 16.11 57.26 6.80
C ARG A 790 17.42 57.46 7.58
N SER A 791 18.22 56.41 7.73
CA SER A 791 19.52 56.44 8.40
C SER A 791 20.65 56.94 7.52
N GLY A 792 20.35 57.39 6.30
CA GLY A 792 21.34 57.98 5.38
C GLY A 792 22.07 56.95 4.51
N ARG A 793 21.65 55.69 4.51
CA ARG A 793 22.19 54.64 3.61
C ARG A 793 21.65 54.83 2.20
N GLY A 794 22.45 54.49 1.21
CA GLY A 794 22.05 54.53 -0.20
C GLY A 794 20.91 53.54 -0.49
N VAL A 795 20.15 53.78 -1.57
CA VAL A 795 19.05 52.89 -1.99
C VAL A 795 19.57 51.47 -2.24
N ALA A 796 20.72 51.28 -2.89
CA ALA A 796 21.30 49.96 -3.16
C ALA A 796 21.69 49.21 -1.88
N GLU A 797 22.22 49.94 -0.87
CA GLU A 797 22.56 49.39 0.42
C GLU A 797 21.31 48.97 1.20
N ALA A 798 20.26 49.78 1.23
CA ALA A 798 18.97 49.47 1.85
C ALA A 798 18.29 48.28 1.16
N MET A 799 18.33 48.20 -0.16
CA MET A 799 17.83 47.06 -0.94
C MET A 799 18.60 45.76 -0.55
N THR A 800 19.93 45.82 -0.47
CA THR A 800 20.75 44.66 -0.11
C THR A 800 20.47 44.18 1.30
N MET A 801 20.34 45.10 2.27
CA MET A 801 19.96 44.72 3.66
C MET A 801 18.59 44.02 3.70
N THR A 802 17.62 44.55 2.92
CA THR A 802 16.28 43.98 2.83
C THR A 802 16.28 42.61 2.15
N PHE A 803 17.04 42.45 1.07
CA PHE A 803 17.25 41.20 0.38
C PHE A 803 17.84 40.10 1.31
N VAL A 804 18.94 40.42 2.02
CA VAL A 804 19.55 39.53 3.01
C VAL A 804 18.56 39.16 4.11
N SER A 805 17.85 40.15 4.67
CA SER A 805 16.88 39.92 5.71
C SER A 805 15.74 39.03 5.23
N LEU A 806 15.22 39.22 4.02
CA LEU A 806 14.16 38.43 3.43
C LEU A 806 14.59 36.96 3.30
N VAL A 807 15.76 36.70 2.72
CA VAL A 807 16.30 35.32 2.57
C VAL A 807 16.52 34.64 3.92
N LEU A 808 17.10 35.35 4.90
CA LEU A 808 17.29 34.79 6.24
C LEU A 808 15.97 34.49 6.95
N ILE A 809 14.95 35.34 6.78
CA ILE A 809 13.58 35.08 7.32
C ILE A 809 13.04 33.78 6.73
N GLN A 810 13.24 33.54 5.44
CA GLN A 810 12.80 32.28 4.82
C GLN A 810 13.49 31.07 5.45
N PHE A 811 14.80 31.13 5.69
CA PHE A 811 15.53 30.05 6.37
C PHE A 811 14.99 29.78 7.78
N PHE A 812 14.73 30.82 8.56
CA PHE A 812 14.11 30.67 9.88
C PHE A 812 12.68 30.14 9.81
N LYS A 813 11.89 30.55 8.80
CA LYS A 813 10.56 30.01 8.55
C LYS A 813 10.61 28.51 8.21
N ALA A 814 11.56 28.08 7.37
CA ALA A 814 11.72 26.68 7.02
C ALA A 814 11.92 25.79 8.24
N TYR A 815 12.75 26.21 9.20
CA TYR A 815 12.91 25.51 10.48
C TYR A 815 11.66 25.59 11.36
N ASN A 816 10.98 26.73 11.43
CA ASN A 816 9.78 26.91 12.24
C ASN A 816 8.59 26.09 11.71
N PHE A 817 8.41 25.99 10.40
CA PHE A 817 7.30 25.26 9.77
C PHE A 817 7.53 23.76 9.66
N ARG A 818 8.64 23.23 10.21
CA ARG A 818 8.78 21.77 10.40
C ARG A 818 7.73 21.17 11.32
N SER A 819 7.08 21.97 12.12
CA SER A 819 5.88 21.61 12.88
C SER A 819 4.97 22.83 13.07
N ASP A 820 3.67 22.63 12.94
CA ASP A 820 2.69 23.66 13.30
C ASP A 820 2.40 23.69 14.81
N ARG A 821 2.76 22.65 15.55
CA ARG A 821 2.45 22.47 16.98
C ARG A 821 3.67 22.54 17.89
N ARG A 822 4.78 21.89 17.48
CA ARG A 822 5.99 21.79 18.31
C ARG A 822 6.91 23.00 18.14
N SER A 823 7.64 23.32 19.19
CA SER A 823 8.63 24.39 19.13
C SER A 823 9.76 24.06 18.16
N VAL A 824 10.31 25.07 17.49
CA VAL A 824 11.47 24.96 16.61
C VAL A 824 12.70 24.38 17.35
N LEU A 825 12.76 24.54 18.67
CA LEU A 825 13.85 24.00 19.50
C LEU A 825 13.77 22.48 19.71
N HIS A 826 12.63 21.85 19.35
CA HIS A 826 12.50 20.40 19.42
C HIS A 826 13.13 19.74 18.21
N ARG A 827 14.32 19.14 18.37
CA ARG A 827 15.12 18.48 17.31
C ARG A 827 15.32 19.36 16.06
N PRO A 828 15.89 20.59 16.20
CA PRO A 828 15.93 21.56 15.11
C PRO A 828 16.68 21.03 13.86
N PHE A 829 17.74 20.26 14.03
CA PHE A 829 18.59 19.77 12.96
C PHE A 829 18.32 18.32 12.54
N ALA A 830 17.17 17.75 12.89
CA ALA A 830 16.84 16.35 12.55
C ALA A 830 16.70 16.10 11.03
N ASN A 831 16.29 17.12 10.27
CA ASN A 831 16.20 17.03 8.81
C ASN A 831 17.56 17.37 8.18
N LYS A 832 18.32 16.34 7.81
CA LYS A 832 19.64 16.49 7.18
C LYS A 832 19.57 17.23 5.84
N TRP A 833 18.54 16.98 5.06
CA TRP A 833 18.35 17.60 3.75
C TRP A 833 18.04 19.10 3.87
N LEU A 834 17.26 19.49 4.88
CA LEU A 834 16.99 20.90 5.16
C LEU A 834 18.28 21.62 5.60
N ASN A 835 19.08 21.00 6.44
CA ASN A 835 20.36 21.57 6.87
C ASN A 835 21.31 21.78 5.68
N ILE A 836 21.41 20.80 4.77
CA ILE A 836 22.24 20.90 3.57
C ILE A 836 21.70 22.00 2.65
N ALA A 837 20.39 22.03 2.39
CA ALA A 837 19.74 23.04 1.54
C ALA A 837 20.03 24.46 2.06
N ILE A 838 19.73 24.70 3.33
CA ILE A 838 19.95 26.03 3.94
C ILE A 838 21.43 26.41 3.99
N SER A 839 22.35 25.46 4.26
CA SER A 839 23.78 25.75 4.24
C SER A 839 24.27 26.12 2.85
N TRP A 840 23.78 25.44 1.82
CA TRP A 840 24.07 25.73 0.42
C TRP A 840 23.58 27.12 0.02
N GLU A 841 22.34 27.42 0.33
CA GLU A 841 21.72 28.69 0.00
C GLU A 841 22.32 29.87 0.77
N LEU A 842 22.69 29.66 2.04
CA LEU A 842 23.44 30.64 2.81
C LEU A 842 24.81 30.91 2.16
N GLY A 843 25.49 29.86 1.68
CA GLY A 843 26.74 30.00 0.92
C GLY A 843 26.56 30.82 -0.35
N LEU A 844 25.46 30.57 -1.11
CA LEU A 844 25.12 31.35 -2.30
C LEU A 844 24.79 32.83 -1.97
N LEU A 845 24.01 33.08 -0.92
CA LEU A 845 23.69 34.41 -0.46
C LEU A 845 24.96 35.20 -0.10
N LEU A 846 25.84 34.59 0.68
CA LEU A 846 27.15 35.18 1.05
C LEU A 846 27.99 35.45 -0.22
N PHE A 847 28.02 34.53 -1.17
CA PHE A 847 28.75 34.69 -2.41
C PHE A 847 28.20 35.86 -3.23
N ILE A 848 26.87 36.02 -3.37
CA ILE A 848 26.24 37.13 -4.10
C ILE A 848 26.55 38.49 -3.44
N VAL A 849 26.52 38.58 -2.12
CA VAL A 849 26.69 39.85 -1.40
C VAL A 849 28.16 40.21 -1.19
N LEU A 850 29.06 39.22 -1.08
CA LEU A 850 30.49 39.47 -0.78
C LEU A 850 31.40 39.51 -2.01
N PHE A 851 30.95 38.95 -3.17
CA PHE A 851 31.76 38.86 -4.38
C PHE A 851 31.47 40.05 -5.33
N PRO A 852 32.34 41.04 -5.48
CA PRO A 852 32.08 42.29 -6.21
C PRO A 852 31.58 42.11 -7.63
N PRO A 853 32.03 41.13 -8.45
CA PRO A 853 31.50 40.95 -9.81
C PRO A 853 30.01 40.62 -9.90
N LEU A 854 29.40 40.15 -8.79
CA LEU A 854 27.99 39.85 -8.73
C LEU A 854 27.12 41.03 -8.26
N HIS A 855 27.75 42.14 -7.80
CA HIS A 855 26.99 43.28 -7.28
C HIS A 855 26.14 43.93 -8.37
N GLU A 856 26.67 44.15 -9.55
CA GLU A 856 25.95 44.75 -10.66
C GLU A 856 24.82 43.88 -11.17
N PRO A 857 25.03 42.56 -11.47
CA PRO A 857 23.96 41.68 -11.93
C PRO A 857 22.80 41.54 -10.94
N PHE A 858 23.10 41.46 -9.64
CA PHE A 858 22.09 41.28 -8.60
C PHE A 858 21.59 42.59 -7.98
N GLY A 859 22.15 43.75 -8.34
CA GLY A 859 21.84 45.03 -7.70
C GLY A 859 22.18 45.02 -6.21
N THR A 860 23.25 44.31 -5.78
CA THR A 860 23.67 44.22 -4.40
C THR A 860 24.83 45.21 -4.11
N TYR A 861 25.04 45.47 -2.83
CA TYR A 861 26.09 46.34 -2.30
C TYR A 861 26.83 45.66 -1.16
N ALA A 862 28.09 45.96 -1.01
CA ALA A 862 28.90 45.41 0.12
C ALA A 862 28.41 46.00 1.44
N LEU A 863 27.84 45.11 2.30
CA LEU A 863 27.33 45.48 3.61
C LEU A 863 28.45 45.59 4.66
N SER A 864 28.32 46.59 5.54
CA SER A 864 29.17 46.69 6.73
C SER A 864 28.82 45.59 7.75
N ARG A 865 29.71 45.39 8.75
CA ARG A 865 29.44 44.42 9.83
C ARG A 865 28.18 44.79 10.61
N ASP A 866 27.93 46.06 10.83
CA ASP A 866 26.74 46.55 11.53
C ASP A 866 25.46 46.27 10.73
N ASP A 867 25.52 46.43 9.41
CA ASP A 867 24.36 46.15 8.52
C ASP A 867 24.02 44.66 8.52
N TRP A 868 25.03 43.78 8.52
CA TRP A 868 24.85 42.35 8.70
C TRP A 868 24.20 42.01 10.06
N LEU A 869 24.68 42.58 11.14
CA LEU A 869 24.11 42.34 12.47
C LEU A 869 22.68 42.82 12.57
N ILE A 870 22.33 43.95 11.98
CA ILE A 870 20.98 44.50 11.95
C ILE A 870 20.07 43.62 11.12
N ALA A 871 20.49 43.22 9.91
CA ALA A 871 19.71 42.36 9.02
C ALA A 871 19.47 40.98 9.66
N VAL A 872 20.47 40.36 10.25
CA VAL A 872 20.35 39.08 10.97
C VAL A 872 19.47 39.24 12.22
N GLY A 873 19.66 40.30 13.00
CA GLY A 873 18.83 40.57 14.20
C GLY A 873 17.34 40.76 13.85
N ALA A 874 17.09 41.55 12.79
CA ALA A 874 15.74 41.75 12.28
C ALA A 874 15.09 40.43 11.81
N SER A 875 15.85 39.62 11.09
CA SER A 875 15.38 38.32 10.57
C SER A 875 15.04 37.33 11.67
N LEU A 876 15.82 37.29 12.75
CA LEU A 876 15.62 36.37 13.88
C LEU A 876 14.27 36.61 14.58
N THR A 877 13.70 37.82 14.49
CA THR A 877 12.40 38.13 15.14
C THR A 877 11.22 37.29 14.66
N ILE A 878 11.33 36.64 13.50
CA ILE A 878 10.27 35.78 12.96
C ILE A 878 10.05 34.53 13.83
N SER A 879 11.14 33.97 14.40
CA SER A 879 11.06 32.73 15.20
C SER A 879 10.26 32.91 16.49
N PRO A 880 10.53 33.91 17.38
CA PRO A 880 9.69 34.10 18.57
C PRO A 880 8.23 34.45 18.23
N VAL A 881 7.97 35.13 17.11
CA VAL A 881 6.58 35.45 16.71
C VAL A 881 5.83 34.20 16.29
N LEU A 882 6.45 33.34 15.48
CA LEU A 882 5.85 32.05 15.09
C LEU A 882 5.71 31.12 16.30
N GLU A 883 6.67 31.08 17.23
CA GLU A 883 6.55 30.32 18.47
C GLU A 883 5.40 30.80 19.35
N LEU A 884 5.20 32.13 19.46
CA LEU A 884 4.06 32.71 20.17
C LEU A 884 2.75 32.31 19.49
N ALA A 885 2.70 32.38 18.15
CA ALA A 885 1.52 31.97 17.39
C ALA A 885 1.18 30.48 17.62
N LYS A 886 2.17 29.59 17.58
CA LYS A 886 2.01 28.16 17.91
C LYS A 886 1.56 27.94 19.35
N TRP A 887 2.07 28.75 20.29
CA TRP A 887 1.63 28.69 21.67
C TRP A 887 0.15 29.07 21.81
N CYS A 888 -0.33 30.13 21.12
CA CYS A 888 -1.74 30.52 21.06
C CYS A 888 -2.59 29.41 20.42
N GLU A 889 -2.07 28.76 19.36
CA GLU A 889 -2.74 27.63 18.71
C GLU A 889 -2.93 26.46 19.66
N ARG A 890 -1.88 26.05 20.39
CA ARG A 890 -1.97 24.97 21.41
C ARG A 890 -3.00 25.26 22.50
N ARG A 891 -3.31 26.55 22.74
CA ARG A 891 -4.39 26.98 23.67
C ARG A 891 -5.78 27.06 23.02
N GLY A 892 -5.89 26.73 21.72
CA GLY A 892 -7.15 26.71 21.00
C GLY A 892 -7.70 28.11 20.62
N TRP A 893 -6.87 29.16 20.65
CA TRP A 893 -7.33 30.54 20.35
C TRP A 893 -7.72 30.71 18.89
N PHE A 894 -7.18 29.88 17.95
CA PHE A 894 -7.48 29.95 16.54
C PHE A 894 -8.51 28.92 16.07
N GLY A 895 -9.15 28.20 17.00
CA GLY A 895 -10.10 27.12 16.75
C GLY A 895 -9.57 25.76 17.20
N LYS A 896 -10.45 24.77 17.27
CA LYS A 896 -10.03 23.42 17.63
C LYS A 896 -9.20 22.85 16.49
N LEU A 897 -8.07 22.27 16.83
CA LEU A 897 -7.32 21.35 15.98
C LEU A 897 -8.22 20.12 15.78
N SER A 898 -8.81 19.96 14.60
CA SER A 898 -9.56 18.75 14.21
C SER A 898 -8.59 17.64 13.84
#